data_675e1a626b746cb9e131871afc4edd8c
#
_entry.id   675e1a626b746cb9e131871afc4edd8c
#
_cell.length_a   1.000
_cell.length_b   1.000
_cell.length_c   1.000
_cell.angle_alpha   90.00
_cell.angle_beta   90.00
_cell.angle_gamma   90.00
#
_symmetry.space_group_name_H-M   'P 1'
#
loop_
_entity.id
_entity.type
_entity.pdbx_description
1 polymer ?
#
loop_
_entity_poly.entity_id
_entity_poly.type
_entity_poly.pdbx_seq_one_letter_code
_entity_poly.pdbx_strand_id
1 'polypeptide(L)'
;MAIQETQMVILAEGETLSAAANARGHLFEKFIAKVLERLGYEEPRSENLNVTSDGIELDVTATHRLNRRQAIAECKAYSSPVAAKELVAFYGKLNTERLVQDDTGIDGFFFALPRTTQQGAEKARVIEERDPNFRYLNADATSRVAQEAGLTSPPPEATRSLITSDPAIVVTEHGIFSCLKSLDPETRTTAEVIVWAYSGQVPGVVIDLIKHSDYAAGASVRDVRAEGPSPVTTPSTHEESIIVEVRGSESDFEYQLPASPQYFVGRRKLISEVEEILSRGSSVVVINAQSGWGKSSLALRLKESARKLGGFCVVFDTRTASSQEYVARALRKAATQAEKSKILTLPEASSWASLGSALETLKAAQWSHDSGPVLIFFDQFENIFNDELLTREFRNLALGVHELDSPISVGFAWKTDLVGWTEAHPYRLRDEIRSNAHVVQLSPLGPSEVDTLLRKLEQQLGAKLVRDLKERLREYSQGLPWLFKKLAGHVLREVSNGVTQSRLVSEALNVQSLFEKDLSELNPNEREGIYQIARYAPVPVSEAMEIVPTEVVQTLLNRRLIVQVGEKLDTYWDIFRDFLVNGTVPIEESFILRVSPMSVGRLVREVIDLGGNAAVGDLAAILNTSETVVYNLSRDLRMFGVLAYEPTRIRLVEEFLLASDNEEYLRRRVAKSLRRHRANSTLTRLVDQQGAEVPIASFARALPRAFPAVAAGEKTWGLYAKSFAQWFEYAGIARLQSQSLILMDENEQSTVELLTENLPRRWSRGVFPKKTPGPAIALLKRLHAGAEVRLGGRGVEARASHELLALGVVDAGADGLLRVNERTPLTSSGELIPEKLLECLERKPGMVDALSLLKADPATKPDALGAIIARAYDVQWAPGTVELTGKQVRGWAKIAGVKLRR
;
A
#
# COMPACT_ATOMS: atom_id res chain seq x y z
N MET A 1 -17.87 -53.02 19.95
CA MET A 1 -16.92 -51.92 20.16
C MET A 1 -17.74 -50.68 20.44
N ALA A 2 -17.76 -50.20 21.68
CA ALA A 2 -18.37 -48.91 21.98
C ALA A 2 -17.54 -47.82 21.26
N ILE A 3 -18.22 -46.97 20.52
CA ILE A 3 -17.58 -45.78 19.90
C ILE A 3 -17.19 -44.90 21.09
N GLN A 4 -15.90 -44.78 21.28
CA GLN A 4 -15.28 -43.94 22.29
C GLN A 4 -15.52 -42.48 21.91
N GLU A 5 -16.19 -41.68 22.77
CA GLU A 5 -16.48 -40.26 22.49
C GLU A 5 -15.27 -39.39 22.83
N THR A 6 -14.76 -38.67 21.89
CA THR A 6 -13.70 -37.67 22.13
C THR A 6 -14.23 -36.50 22.98
N GLN A 7 -13.60 -36.24 24.10
CA GLN A 7 -14.02 -35.16 25.01
C GLN A 7 -13.30 -33.86 24.69
N MET A 8 -14.05 -32.76 24.72
CA MET A 8 -13.47 -31.40 24.59
C MET A 8 -13.59 -30.67 25.92
N VAL A 9 -12.49 -30.02 26.35
CA VAL A 9 -12.39 -29.32 27.62
C VAL A 9 -11.91 -27.90 27.36
N ILE A 10 -12.67 -26.90 27.79
CA ILE A 10 -12.30 -25.50 27.72
C ILE A 10 -11.89 -25.05 29.12
N LEU A 11 -10.63 -24.63 29.26
CA LEU A 11 -10.07 -24.17 30.52
C LEU A 11 -9.77 -22.68 30.42
N ALA A 12 -10.51 -21.87 31.15
CA ALA A 12 -10.30 -20.43 31.24
C ALA A 12 -10.33 -20.02 32.73
N GLU A 13 -9.49 -19.10 33.09
CA GLU A 13 -9.43 -18.52 34.45
C GLU A 13 -10.38 -17.31 34.55
N GLY A 14 -10.87 -17.05 35.76
CA GLY A 14 -11.70 -15.90 36.06
C GLY A 14 -11.83 -15.70 37.57
N GLU A 15 -11.86 -14.45 38.01
CA GLU A 15 -11.95 -14.08 39.42
C GLU A 15 -13.24 -14.57 40.09
N THR A 16 -14.29 -14.83 39.32
CA THR A 16 -15.57 -15.35 39.79
C THR A 16 -16.05 -16.49 38.89
N LEU A 17 -16.98 -17.32 39.37
CA LEU A 17 -17.60 -18.40 38.58
C LEU A 17 -18.28 -17.84 37.30
N SER A 18 -18.89 -16.67 37.39
CA SER A 18 -19.52 -16.01 36.24
C SER A 18 -18.46 -15.50 35.24
N ALA A 19 -17.39 -14.89 35.72
CA ALA A 19 -16.28 -14.44 34.85
C ALA A 19 -15.60 -15.62 34.16
N ALA A 20 -15.35 -16.72 34.88
CA ALA A 20 -14.78 -17.93 34.26
C ALA A 20 -15.73 -18.59 33.26
N ALA A 21 -17.04 -18.54 33.48
CA ALA A 21 -18.02 -19.04 32.53
C ALA A 21 -18.06 -18.21 31.25
N ASN A 22 -18.02 -16.87 31.35
CA ASN A 22 -17.95 -15.97 30.21
C ASN A 22 -16.62 -16.15 29.45
N ALA A 23 -15.49 -16.22 30.16
CA ALA A 23 -14.17 -16.46 29.55
C ALA A 23 -14.15 -17.79 28.77
N ARG A 24 -14.78 -18.86 29.30
CA ARG A 24 -14.92 -20.14 28.55
C ARG A 24 -15.75 -19.98 27.29
N GLY A 25 -16.85 -19.21 27.33
CA GLY A 25 -17.66 -18.90 26.15
C GLY A 25 -16.84 -18.24 25.05
N HIS A 26 -16.18 -17.14 25.38
CA HIS A 26 -15.32 -16.42 24.42
C HIS A 26 -14.15 -17.25 23.90
N LEU A 27 -13.54 -18.06 24.75
CA LEU A 27 -12.46 -18.94 24.34
C LEU A 27 -12.95 -20.00 23.36
N PHE A 28 -14.16 -20.53 23.55
CA PHE A 28 -14.78 -21.46 22.61
C PHE A 28 -15.14 -20.80 21.29
N GLU A 29 -15.67 -19.59 21.28
CA GLU A 29 -15.92 -18.79 20.06
C GLU A 29 -14.63 -18.57 19.27
N LYS A 30 -13.54 -18.19 19.93
CA LYS A 30 -12.20 -18.04 19.31
C LYS A 30 -11.68 -19.36 18.74
N PHE A 31 -11.90 -20.46 19.44
CA PHE A 31 -11.55 -21.79 18.95
C PHE A 31 -12.33 -22.15 17.70
N ILE A 32 -13.65 -21.94 17.67
CA ILE A 32 -14.50 -22.20 16.50
C ILE A 32 -14.11 -21.29 15.33
N ALA A 33 -13.81 -20.01 15.58
CA ALA A 33 -13.28 -19.12 14.56
C ALA A 33 -12.00 -19.69 13.93
N LYS A 34 -11.11 -20.26 14.76
CA LYS A 34 -9.87 -20.90 14.26
C LYS A 34 -10.14 -22.17 13.46
N VAL A 35 -11.14 -22.97 13.87
CA VAL A 35 -11.59 -24.15 13.11
C VAL A 35 -12.12 -23.72 11.74
N LEU A 36 -12.98 -22.71 11.68
CA LEU A 36 -13.55 -22.21 10.42
C LEU A 36 -12.45 -21.63 9.50
N GLU A 37 -11.48 -20.91 10.06
CA GLU A 37 -10.34 -20.42 9.29
C GLU A 37 -9.56 -21.56 8.61
N ARG A 38 -9.31 -22.65 9.33
CA ARG A 38 -8.63 -23.84 8.79
C ARG A 38 -9.47 -24.57 7.75
N LEU A 39 -10.79 -24.48 7.83
CA LEU A 39 -11.72 -25.05 6.85
C LEU A 39 -11.93 -24.17 5.61
N GLY A 40 -11.21 -23.07 5.50
CA GLY A 40 -11.21 -22.20 4.31
C GLY A 40 -12.15 -21.00 4.39
N TYR A 41 -12.62 -20.62 5.56
CA TYR A 41 -13.35 -19.38 5.76
C TYR A 41 -12.36 -18.22 6.02
N GLU A 42 -12.63 -17.07 5.43
CA GLU A 42 -11.83 -15.84 5.58
C GLU A 42 -12.25 -15.09 6.84
N GLU A 43 -11.23 -14.63 7.61
CA GLU A 43 -11.39 -13.73 8.75
C GLU A 43 -12.62 -14.01 9.65
N PRO A 44 -12.73 -15.23 10.24
CA PRO A 44 -13.83 -15.49 11.14
C PRO A 44 -13.80 -14.49 12.32
N ARG A 45 -14.90 -13.76 12.52
CA ARG A 45 -15.05 -12.78 13.60
C ARG A 45 -15.73 -13.41 14.80
N SER A 46 -15.10 -13.40 15.94
CA SER A 46 -15.57 -13.97 17.21
C SER A 46 -15.61 -12.96 18.35
N GLU A 47 -15.60 -11.65 18.07
CA GLU A 47 -15.59 -10.62 19.11
C GLU A 47 -16.96 -9.96 19.28
N ASN A 48 -17.20 -9.35 20.44
CA ASN A 48 -18.45 -8.67 20.88
C ASN A 48 -19.02 -7.59 19.92
N LEU A 49 -18.49 -7.47 18.71
CA LEU A 49 -18.91 -6.53 17.68
C LEU A 49 -19.69 -7.21 16.52
N ASN A 50 -19.99 -8.50 16.62
CA ASN A 50 -20.80 -9.20 15.63
C ASN A 50 -22.31 -8.94 15.84
N VAL A 51 -22.65 -7.66 15.96
CA VAL A 51 -24.05 -7.24 16.02
C VAL A 51 -24.44 -6.81 14.61
N THR A 52 -25.49 -7.41 14.07
CA THR A 52 -26.04 -7.01 12.76
C THR A 52 -26.65 -5.62 12.82
N SER A 53 -26.96 -5.00 11.68
CA SER A 53 -27.65 -3.73 11.60
C SER A 53 -28.98 -3.71 12.35
N ASP A 54 -29.62 -4.88 12.53
CA ASP A 54 -30.89 -5.07 13.23
C ASP A 54 -30.70 -5.43 14.73
N GLY A 55 -29.46 -5.37 15.25
CA GLY A 55 -29.17 -5.61 16.66
C GLY A 55 -29.11 -7.08 17.06
N ILE A 56 -28.98 -8.02 16.10
CA ILE A 56 -28.83 -9.45 16.38
C ILE A 56 -27.35 -9.76 16.67
N GLU A 57 -27.06 -10.33 17.83
CA GLU A 57 -25.73 -10.78 18.22
C GLU A 57 -25.47 -12.19 17.64
N LEU A 58 -24.31 -12.33 16.96
CA LEU A 58 -23.84 -13.58 16.37
C LEU A 58 -22.48 -13.93 16.97
N ASP A 59 -22.29 -15.18 17.42
CA ASP A 59 -21.04 -15.57 18.11
C ASP A 59 -19.85 -15.59 17.13
N VAL A 60 -20.01 -16.15 15.93
CA VAL A 60 -18.97 -16.15 14.88
C VAL A 60 -19.59 -15.90 13.51
N THR A 61 -18.98 -15.02 12.73
CA THR A 61 -19.32 -14.79 11.33
C THR A 61 -18.10 -14.99 10.44
N ALA A 62 -18.26 -15.55 9.25
CA ALA A 62 -17.16 -15.82 8.33
C ALA A 62 -17.65 -15.92 6.89
N THR A 63 -16.73 -15.82 5.92
CA THR A 63 -17.03 -16.00 4.49
C THR A 63 -16.08 -17.03 3.89
N HIS A 64 -16.64 -18.04 3.21
CA HIS A 64 -15.83 -19.10 2.61
C HIS A 64 -15.10 -18.61 1.36
N ARG A 65 -13.79 -18.88 1.27
CA ARG A 65 -12.88 -18.34 0.24
C ARG A 65 -13.26 -18.67 -1.19
N LEU A 66 -13.62 -19.95 -1.42
CA LEU A 66 -13.81 -20.44 -2.80
C LEU A 66 -15.16 -20.05 -3.37
N ASN A 67 -16.23 -20.22 -2.61
CA ASN A 67 -17.59 -20.03 -3.09
C ASN A 67 -18.24 -18.73 -2.61
N ARG A 68 -17.53 -17.94 -1.78
CA ARG A 68 -17.97 -16.67 -1.18
C ARG A 68 -19.24 -16.80 -0.33
N ARG A 69 -19.61 -18.02 0.06
CA ARG A 69 -20.74 -18.26 0.96
C ARG A 69 -20.44 -17.70 2.33
N GLN A 70 -21.40 -17.01 2.88
CA GLN A 70 -21.34 -16.56 4.26
C GLN A 70 -21.70 -17.70 5.19
N ALA A 71 -21.14 -17.69 6.39
CA ALA A 71 -21.47 -18.60 7.47
C ALA A 71 -21.66 -17.80 8.76
N ILE A 72 -22.64 -18.22 9.54
CA ILE A 72 -22.84 -17.75 10.91
C ILE A 72 -22.84 -18.96 11.84
N ALA A 73 -22.23 -18.79 13.01
CA ALA A 73 -22.19 -19.85 14.02
C ALA A 73 -22.65 -19.34 15.38
N GLU A 74 -23.30 -20.21 16.11
CA GLU A 74 -23.65 -20.06 17.51
C GLU A 74 -22.83 -21.07 18.33
N CYS A 75 -22.21 -20.63 19.42
CA CYS A 75 -21.30 -21.41 20.24
C CYS A 75 -21.81 -21.55 21.67
N LYS A 76 -22.01 -22.78 22.15
CA LYS A 76 -22.53 -23.06 23.49
C LYS A 76 -21.52 -23.89 24.30
N ALA A 77 -20.87 -23.24 25.28
CA ALA A 77 -19.89 -23.84 26.21
C ALA A 77 -20.40 -23.99 27.65
N TYR A 78 -21.71 -24.17 27.85
CA TYR A 78 -22.31 -24.27 29.17
C TYR A 78 -22.04 -25.63 29.85
N SER A 79 -22.39 -25.71 31.11
CA SER A 79 -22.44 -26.99 31.83
C SER A 79 -23.80 -27.68 31.76
N SER A 80 -24.87 -26.92 31.41
CA SER A 80 -26.22 -27.43 31.29
C SER A 80 -26.55 -27.94 29.85
N PRO A 81 -27.37 -28.99 29.68
CA PRO A 81 -27.73 -29.49 28.35
C PRO A 81 -28.47 -28.46 27.49
N VAL A 82 -28.12 -28.39 26.20
CA VAL A 82 -28.74 -27.48 25.23
C VAL A 82 -30.21 -27.89 24.99
N ALA A 83 -31.13 -26.95 25.19
CA ALA A 83 -32.55 -27.16 25.02
C ALA A 83 -33.01 -26.84 23.57
N ALA A 84 -34.12 -27.46 23.11
CA ALA A 84 -34.67 -27.22 21.79
C ALA A 84 -34.94 -25.74 21.48
N LYS A 85 -35.28 -24.92 22.47
CA LYS A 85 -35.52 -23.48 22.32
C LYS A 85 -34.29 -22.70 21.81
N GLU A 86 -33.07 -23.11 22.19
CA GLU A 86 -31.84 -22.45 21.78
C GLU A 86 -31.52 -22.69 20.30
N LEU A 87 -31.73 -23.94 19.86
CA LEU A 87 -31.63 -24.30 18.44
C LEU A 87 -32.64 -23.53 17.57
N VAL A 88 -33.90 -23.43 18.05
CA VAL A 88 -34.96 -22.69 17.35
C VAL A 88 -34.62 -21.18 17.32
N ALA A 89 -34.08 -20.63 18.41
CA ALA A 89 -33.69 -19.25 18.45
C ALA A 89 -32.55 -18.93 17.44
N PHE A 90 -31.50 -19.76 17.40
CA PHE A 90 -30.45 -19.61 16.40
C PHE A 90 -30.95 -19.80 14.97
N TYR A 91 -31.80 -20.83 14.73
CA TYR A 91 -32.37 -21.01 13.40
C TYR A 91 -33.25 -19.83 12.97
N GLY A 92 -33.91 -19.18 13.92
CA GLY A 92 -34.59 -17.90 13.71
C GLY A 92 -33.63 -16.78 13.28
N LYS A 93 -32.49 -16.60 13.99
CA LYS A 93 -31.42 -15.66 13.63
C LYS A 93 -30.90 -15.93 12.21
N LEU A 94 -30.55 -17.18 11.90
CA LEU A 94 -30.06 -17.58 10.57
C LEU A 94 -31.04 -17.24 9.45
N ASN A 95 -32.33 -17.52 9.63
CA ASN A 95 -33.34 -17.22 8.63
C ASN A 95 -33.61 -15.70 8.50
N THR A 96 -33.46 -14.95 9.58
CA THR A 96 -33.54 -13.49 9.54
C THR A 96 -32.38 -12.92 8.69
N GLU A 97 -31.16 -13.40 8.92
CA GLU A 97 -29.99 -12.96 8.12
C GLU A 97 -30.15 -13.33 6.64
N ARG A 98 -30.65 -14.53 6.33
CA ARG A 98 -30.93 -14.96 4.97
C ARG A 98 -31.96 -14.06 4.26
N LEU A 99 -32.96 -13.60 5.00
CA LEU A 99 -33.98 -12.68 4.47
C LEU A 99 -33.44 -11.26 4.29
N VAL A 100 -32.66 -10.76 5.24
CA VAL A 100 -32.09 -9.40 5.19
C VAL A 100 -31.07 -9.28 4.04
N GLN A 101 -30.28 -10.33 3.82
CA GLN A 101 -29.25 -10.33 2.78
C GLN A 101 -29.74 -10.86 1.43
N ASP A 102 -31.01 -11.30 1.33
CA ASP A 102 -31.59 -11.97 0.15
C ASP A 102 -30.74 -13.17 -0.32
N ASP A 103 -30.09 -13.87 0.62
CA ASP A 103 -29.22 -15.02 0.36
C ASP A 103 -29.61 -16.24 1.18
N THR A 104 -30.30 -17.17 0.54
CA THR A 104 -30.68 -18.47 1.15
C THR A 104 -29.51 -19.44 1.32
N GLY A 105 -28.35 -19.10 0.73
CA GLY A 105 -27.14 -19.92 0.76
C GLY A 105 -26.23 -19.69 1.98
N ILE A 106 -26.63 -18.86 2.95
CA ILE A 106 -25.85 -18.64 4.18
C ILE A 106 -25.82 -19.94 4.99
N ASP A 107 -24.60 -20.40 5.31
CA ASP A 107 -24.40 -21.60 6.13
C ASP A 107 -24.59 -21.27 7.62
N GLY A 108 -25.34 -22.11 8.34
CA GLY A 108 -25.56 -21.98 9.76
C GLY A 108 -24.92 -23.12 10.55
N PHE A 109 -24.05 -22.82 11.48
CA PHE A 109 -23.38 -23.80 12.34
C PHE A 109 -23.77 -23.61 13.79
N PHE A 110 -24.25 -24.64 14.45
CA PHE A 110 -24.52 -24.62 15.89
C PHE A 110 -23.56 -25.57 16.60
N PHE A 111 -22.57 -25.01 17.29
CA PHE A 111 -21.55 -25.74 18.05
C PHE A 111 -21.96 -25.85 19.53
N ALA A 112 -21.97 -27.02 20.07
CA ALA A 112 -22.36 -27.27 21.46
C ALA A 112 -21.43 -28.26 22.15
N LEU A 113 -20.81 -27.86 23.25
CA LEU A 113 -20.02 -28.77 24.10
C LEU A 113 -20.88 -29.62 25.03
N PRO A 114 -21.95 -29.10 25.68
CA PRO A 114 -22.82 -29.95 26.49
C PRO A 114 -23.69 -30.81 25.61
N ARG A 115 -24.14 -31.94 26.21
CA ARG A 115 -25.15 -32.81 25.55
C ARG A 115 -26.44 -32.01 25.31
N THR A 116 -27.16 -32.35 24.28
CA THR A 116 -28.53 -31.86 24.06
C THR A 116 -29.55 -32.63 24.87
N THR A 117 -30.65 -31.96 25.21
CA THR A 117 -31.84 -32.65 25.65
C THR A 117 -32.38 -33.53 24.50
N GLN A 118 -33.19 -34.58 24.84
CA GLN A 118 -33.79 -35.42 23.81
C GLN A 118 -34.60 -34.60 22.78
N GLN A 119 -35.36 -33.61 23.25
CA GLN A 119 -36.09 -32.67 22.38
C GLN A 119 -35.17 -31.78 21.54
N GLY A 120 -34.01 -31.37 22.09
CA GLY A 120 -32.99 -30.66 21.36
C GLY A 120 -32.38 -31.46 20.25
N ALA A 121 -31.98 -32.71 20.51
CA ALA A 121 -31.43 -33.61 19.52
C ALA A 121 -32.42 -33.90 18.37
N GLU A 122 -33.70 -34.15 18.69
CA GLU A 122 -34.75 -34.36 17.68
C GLU A 122 -34.95 -33.07 16.83
N LYS A 123 -34.92 -31.88 17.46
CA LYS A 123 -35.05 -30.60 16.75
C LYS A 123 -33.88 -30.37 15.81
N ALA A 124 -32.65 -30.61 16.26
CA ALA A 124 -31.45 -30.49 15.43
C ALA A 124 -31.55 -31.38 14.19
N ARG A 125 -31.90 -32.67 14.37
CA ARG A 125 -32.09 -33.62 13.29
C ARG A 125 -33.14 -33.13 12.28
N VAL A 126 -34.30 -32.66 12.73
CA VAL A 126 -35.37 -32.17 11.85
C VAL A 126 -34.93 -30.93 11.05
N ILE A 127 -34.15 -30.05 11.65
CA ILE A 127 -33.64 -28.87 10.92
C ILE A 127 -32.60 -29.30 9.87
N GLU A 128 -31.62 -30.13 10.22
CA GLU A 128 -30.61 -30.64 9.28
C GLU A 128 -31.21 -31.43 8.11
N GLU A 129 -32.25 -32.21 8.31
CA GLU A 129 -32.94 -32.92 7.25
C GLU A 129 -33.67 -32.01 6.25
N ARG A 130 -34.11 -30.83 6.68
CA ARG A 130 -34.87 -29.87 5.88
C ARG A 130 -34.05 -28.73 5.30
N ASP A 131 -32.92 -28.39 5.94
CA ASP A 131 -32.05 -27.31 5.55
C ASP A 131 -30.62 -27.85 5.33
N PRO A 132 -30.19 -28.03 4.07
CA PRO A 132 -28.88 -28.55 3.75
C PRO A 132 -27.73 -27.60 4.16
N ASN A 133 -28.04 -26.36 4.42
CA ASN A 133 -27.06 -25.33 4.84
C ASN A 133 -27.01 -25.13 6.36
N PHE A 134 -27.68 -25.96 7.15
CA PHE A 134 -27.60 -25.97 8.61
C PHE A 134 -26.87 -27.22 9.10
N ARG A 135 -25.99 -27.05 10.11
CA ARG A 135 -25.30 -28.18 10.78
C ARG A 135 -25.28 -27.96 12.29
N TYR A 136 -25.60 -29.05 13.01
CA TYR A 136 -25.43 -29.15 14.44
C TYR A 136 -24.19 -29.99 14.76
N LEU A 137 -23.21 -29.39 15.49
CA LEU A 137 -21.96 -30.04 15.86
C LEU A 137 -21.86 -30.15 17.38
N ASN A 138 -21.97 -31.34 17.92
CA ASN A 138 -21.70 -31.64 19.32
C ASN A 138 -20.16 -31.68 19.57
N ALA A 139 -19.75 -31.91 20.82
CA ALA A 139 -18.33 -31.95 21.20
C ALA A 139 -17.53 -32.98 20.37
N ASP A 140 -18.08 -34.14 20.09
CA ASP A 140 -17.41 -35.18 19.30
C ASP A 140 -17.27 -34.78 17.83
N ALA A 141 -18.35 -34.27 17.21
CA ALA A 141 -18.31 -33.77 15.84
C ALA A 141 -17.33 -32.57 15.72
N THR A 142 -17.33 -31.64 16.68
CA THR A 142 -16.42 -30.49 16.73
C THR A 142 -14.97 -30.96 16.88
N SER A 143 -14.72 -31.98 17.70
CA SER A 143 -13.38 -32.56 17.88
C SER A 143 -12.86 -33.21 16.60
N ARG A 144 -13.72 -33.93 15.87
CA ARG A 144 -13.34 -34.52 14.55
C ARG A 144 -13.04 -33.46 13.53
N VAL A 145 -13.89 -32.44 13.44
CA VAL A 145 -13.63 -31.29 12.53
C VAL A 145 -12.33 -30.56 12.89
N ALA A 146 -12.03 -30.37 14.18
CA ALA A 146 -10.78 -29.77 14.61
C ALA A 146 -9.55 -30.65 14.26
N GLN A 147 -9.68 -31.95 14.33
CA GLN A 147 -8.66 -32.89 13.92
C GLN A 147 -8.45 -32.87 12.39
N GLU A 148 -9.51 -32.88 11.62
CA GLU A 148 -9.48 -32.74 10.15
C GLU A 148 -8.90 -31.39 9.73
N ALA A 149 -9.16 -30.34 10.49
CA ALA A 149 -8.58 -29.01 10.32
C ALA A 149 -7.09 -28.91 10.71
N GLY A 150 -6.49 -30.00 11.19
CA GLY A 150 -5.08 -30.05 11.61
C GLY A 150 -4.76 -29.21 12.84
N LEU A 151 -5.72 -29.04 13.76
CA LEU A 151 -5.51 -28.31 15.03
C LEU A 151 -5.05 -29.22 16.17
N THR A 152 -5.07 -30.53 15.97
CA THR A 152 -4.64 -31.52 16.96
C THR A 152 -3.75 -32.56 16.32
N SER A 153 -2.89 -33.20 17.11
CA SER A 153 -2.03 -34.29 16.67
C SER A 153 -2.45 -35.63 17.25
N PRO A 154 -2.15 -36.75 16.60
CA PRO A 154 -2.43 -38.07 17.13
C PRO A 154 -1.68 -38.34 18.44
N PRO A 155 -2.13 -39.31 19.27
CA PRO A 155 -1.44 -39.68 20.50
C PRO A 155 0.01 -40.07 20.23
N PRO A 156 0.98 -39.58 21.02
CA PRO A 156 2.39 -39.91 20.91
C PRO A 156 2.64 -41.43 21.02
N GLU A 157 3.69 -41.91 20.38
CA GLU A 157 4.02 -43.34 20.39
C GLU A 157 4.25 -43.91 21.81
N ALA A 158 4.79 -43.07 22.70
CA ALA A 158 4.97 -43.37 24.12
C ALA A 158 3.66 -43.76 24.86
N THR A 159 2.51 -43.45 24.32
CA THR A 159 1.20 -43.79 24.91
C THR A 159 0.65 -45.13 24.44
N ARG A 160 1.22 -45.77 23.41
CA ARG A 160 0.70 -47.00 22.78
C ARG A 160 0.70 -48.22 23.71
N SER A 161 1.60 -48.25 24.69
CA SER A 161 1.68 -49.38 25.65
C SER A 161 0.77 -49.22 26.87
N LEU A 162 0.08 -48.09 26.98
CA LEU A 162 -0.75 -47.75 28.11
C LEU A 162 -2.24 -48.14 27.84
N ILE A 163 -2.95 -48.47 28.90
CA ILE A 163 -4.41 -48.49 28.82
C ILE A 163 -4.89 -47.07 28.99
N THR A 164 -5.51 -46.54 27.93
CA THR A 164 -5.89 -45.12 27.89
C THR A 164 -7.37 -44.93 27.66
N SER A 165 -7.87 -43.79 28.11
CA SER A 165 -9.13 -43.20 27.64
C SER A 165 -9.01 -42.75 26.18
N ASP A 166 -10.13 -42.28 25.63
CA ASP A 166 -10.10 -41.52 24.40
C ASP A 166 -9.30 -40.25 24.52
N PRO A 167 -8.69 -39.82 23.44
CA PRO A 167 -8.09 -38.49 23.37
C PRO A 167 -9.14 -37.39 23.60
N ALA A 168 -8.79 -36.37 24.36
CA ALA A 168 -9.56 -35.16 24.54
C ALA A 168 -8.78 -33.96 24.00
N ILE A 169 -9.52 -32.94 23.55
CA ILE A 169 -8.96 -31.65 23.16
C ILE A 169 -9.09 -30.69 24.33
N VAL A 170 -7.99 -30.06 24.72
CA VAL A 170 -7.95 -29.01 25.73
C VAL A 170 -7.69 -27.67 25.05
N VAL A 171 -8.63 -26.74 25.18
CA VAL A 171 -8.51 -25.37 24.68
C VAL A 171 -8.29 -24.44 25.86
N THR A 172 -7.22 -23.66 25.79
CA THR A 172 -6.81 -22.68 26.81
C THR A 172 -6.48 -21.36 26.14
N GLU A 173 -6.32 -20.29 26.91
CA GLU A 173 -5.79 -19.03 26.42
C GLU A 173 -4.35 -19.15 25.85
N HIS A 174 -3.65 -20.21 26.23
CA HIS A 174 -2.26 -20.50 25.82
C HIS A 174 -2.18 -21.41 24.58
N GLY A 175 -3.31 -21.88 24.04
CA GLY A 175 -3.35 -22.70 22.86
C GLY A 175 -4.27 -23.90 22.94
N ILE A 176 -4.18 -24.75 21.91
CA ILE A 176 -4.94 -25.99 21.77
C ILE A 176 -4.00 -27.16 22.00
N PHE A 177 -4.37 -28.05 22.91
CA PHE A 177 -3.58 -29.20 23.30
C PHE A 177 -4.42 -30.46 23.20
N SER A 178 -3.76 -31.60 23.04
CA SER A 178 -4.40 -32.91 23.14
C SER A 178 -4.01 -33.57 24.44
N CYS A 179 -4.92 -34.31 25.06
CA CYS A 179 -4.62 -35.09 26.26
C CYS A 179 -5.41 -36.40 26.26
N LEU A 180 -4.95 -37.34 27.08
CA LEU A 180 -5.65 -38.57 27.38
C LEU A 180 -5.40 -38.98 28.83
N LYS A 181 -6.30 -39.81 29.35
CA LYS A 181 -6.15 -40.41 30.69
C LYS A 181 -5.49 -41.78 30.54
N SER A 182 -4.37 -41.98 31.25
CA SER A 182 -3.84 -43.31 31.50
C SER A 182 -4.64 -43.95 32.64
N LEU A 183 -5.12 -45.13 32.39
CA LEU A 183 -5.97 -45.85 33.35
C LEU A 183 -5.18 -46.94 34.05
N ASP A 184 -5.42 -47.05 35.38
CA ASP A 184 -4.87 -48.17 36.15
C ASP A 184 -5.42 -49.50 35.61
N PRO A 185 -4.56 -50.54 35.40
CA PRO A 185 -4.97 -51.81 34.78
C PRO A 185 -6.03 -52.55 35.58
N GLU A 186 -6.02 -52.46 36.90
CA GLU A 186 -6.90 -53.23 37.77
C GLU A 186 -8.18 -52.46 38.11
N THR A 187 -8.03 -51.22 38.54
CA THR A 187 -9.15 -50.39 39.03
C THR A 187 -9.90 -49.61 37.95
N ARG A 188 -9.25 -49.42 36.78
CA ARG A 188 -9.74 -48.60 35.65
C ARG A 188 -9.94 -47.12 36.05
N THR A 189 -9.41 -46.69 37.18
CA THR A 189 -9.40 -45.29 37.56
C THR A 189 -8.28 -44.53 36.83
N THR A 190 -8.43 -43.19 36.72
CA THR A 190 -7.39 -42.35 36.12
C THR A 190 -6.13 -42.35 36.99
N ALA A 191 -5.04 -42.92 36.48
CA ALA A 191 -3.74 -42.93 37.14
C ALA A 191 -2.97 -41.64 36.86
N GLU A 192 -3.00 -41.20 35.58
CA GLU A 192 -2.28 -40.02 35.13
C GLU A 192 -3.01 -39.42 33.92
N VAL A 193 -2.91 -38.09 33.73
CA VAL A 193 -3.30 -37.39 32.52
C VAL A 193 -2.03 -37.08 31.71
N ILE A 194 -2.00 -37.52 30.47
CA ILE A 194 -0.90 -37.25 29.53
C ILE A 194 -1.37 -36.18 28.59
N VAL A 195 -0.58 -35.10 28.46
CA VAL A 195 -0.87 -33.95 27.60
C VAL A 195 0.26 -33.75 26.60
N TRP A 196 -0.09 -33.32 25.39
CA TRP A 196 0.89 -32.97 24.34
C TRP A 196 0.37 -31.83 23.48
N ALA A 197 1.32 -31.06 22.94
CA ALA A 197 1.05 -30.03 21.96
C ALA A 197 1.15 -30.59 20.55
N TYR A 198 0.55 -29.91 19.57
CA TYR A 198 0.72 -30.21 18.14
C TYR A 198 2.23 -30.17 17.75
N SER A 199 2.96 -29.20 18.29
CA SER A 199 4.40 -29.08 18.18
C SER A 199 4.99 -28.43 19.43
N GLY A 200 6.19 -28.84 19.83
CA GLY A 200 6.92 -28.26 20.96
C GLY A 200 6.55 -28.87 22.31
N GLN A 201 6.73 -28.08 23.38
CA GLN A 201 6.44 -28.47 24.77
C GLN A 201 5.13 -27.82 25.23
N VAL A 202 4.41 -28.49 26.12
CA VAL A 202 3.25 -27.93 26.79
C VAL A 202 3.72 -26.92 27.83
N PRO A 203 3.21 -25.66 27.81
CA PRO A 203 3.55 -24.68 28.84
C PRO A 203 3.21 -25.15 30.24
N GLY A 204 4.06 -24.86 31.23
CA GLY A 204 3.80 -25.26 32.64
C GLY A 204 2.47 -24.78 33.16
N VAL A 205 2.05 -23.57 32.81
CA VAL A 205 0.73 -23.00 33.18
C VAL A 205 -0.43 -23.86 32.65
N VAL A 206 -0.31 -24.45 31.47
CA VAL A 206 -1.34 -25.36 30.91
C VAL A 206 -1.38 -26.67 31.69
N ILE A 207 -0.23 -27.21 32.09
CA ILE A 207 -0.14 -28.40 32.96
C ILE A 207 -0.85 -28.11 34.29
N ASP A 208 -0.59 -26.95 34.87
CA ASP A 208 -1.24 -26.55 36.13
C ASP A 208 -2.75 -26.35 35.96
N LEU A 209 -3.21 -25.72 34.90
CA LEU A 209 -4.62 -25.58 34.55
C LEU A 209 -5.32 -26.93 34.43
N ILE A 210 -4.73 -27.89 33.71
CA ILE A 210 -5.27 -29.24 33.57
C ILE A 210 -5.30 -29.95 34.91
N LYS A 211 -4.23 -29.87 35.69
CA LYS A 211 -4.11 -30.51 37.01
C LYS A 211 -5.19 -30.06 38.00
N HIS A 212 -5.58 -28.78 37.96
CA HIS A 212 -6.62 -28.22 38.83
C HIS A 212 -8.02 -28.30 38.22
N SER A 213 -8.18 -28.85 37.01
CA SER A 213 -9.47 -29.01 36.38
C SER A 213 -10.20 -30.29 36.84
N ASP A 214 -11.53 -30.29 36.70
CA ASP A 214 -12.37 -31.49 36.90
C ASP A 214 -11.98 -32.63 35.96
N TYR A 215 -11.33 -32.34 34.83
CA TYR A 215 -10.89 -33.35 33.87
C TYR A 215 -9.80 -34.24 34.48
N ALA A 216 -8.82 -33.67 35.17
CA ALA A 216 -7.78 -34.47 35.84
C ALA A 216 -8.26 -35.19 37.09
N ALA A 217 -9.31 -34.68 37.76
CA ALA A 217 -9.90 -35.27 38.97
C ALA A 217 -8.86 -35.58 40.04
N GLY A 218 -7.82 -34.75 40.18
CA GLY A 218 -6.71 -34.92 41.13
C GLY A 218 -5.59 -35.85 40.70
N ALA A 219 -5.65 -36.43 39.51
CA ALA A 219 -4.56 -37.25 38.96
C ALA A 219 -3.36 -36.38 38.61
N SER A 220 -2.17 -37.01 38.57
CA SER A 220 -0.96 -36.33 38.10
C SER A 220 -1.09 -35.98 36.60
N VAL A 221 -0.46 -34.88 36.17
CA VAL A 221 -0.41 -34.46 34.77
C VAL A 221 1.02 -34.47 34.29
N ARG A 222 1.28 -35.15 33.17
CA ARG A 222 2.60 -35.24 32.55
C ARG A 222 2.53 -34.83 31.09
N ASP A 223 3.44 -33.97 30.63
CA ASP A 223 3.60 -33.69 29.22
C ASP A 223 4.47 -34.76 28.51
N VAL A 224 4.08 -35.05 27.29
CA VAL A 224 4.85 -35.92 26.41
C VAL A 224 5.06 -35.15 25.10
N ARG A 225 6.30 -35.05 24.67
CA ARG A 225 6.60 -34.48 23.37
C ARG A 225 5.98 -35.37 22.29
N ALA A 226 5.20 -34.77 21.39
CA ALA A 226 4.87 -35.41 20.14
C ALA A 226 6.20 -35.64 19.39
N GLU A 227 6.52 -36.90 19.13
CA GLU A 227 7.70 -37.27 18.33
C GLU A 227 7.38 -36.88 16.87
N GLY A 228 7.68 -35.64 16.51
CA GLY A 228 8.03 -35.31 15.13
C GLY A 228 9.35 -36.02 14.79
N PRO A 229 9.67 -36.25 13.51
CA PRO A 229 10.90 -36.93 13.12
C PRO A 229 12.07 -36.29 13.87
N SER A 230 12.81 -37.12 14.63
CA SER A 230 13.96 -36.68 15.41
C SER A 230 14.89 -35.84 14.56
N PRO A 231 15.17 -34.57 14.91
CA PRO A 231 16.23 -33.87 14.25
C PRO A 231 17.52 -34.57 14.58
N VAL A 232 18.22 -35.00 13.54
CA VAL A 232 19.61 -35.47 13.65
C VAL A 232 20.36 -34.34 14.33
N THR A 233 20.79 -34.59 15.57
CA THR A 233 21.63 -33.69 16.37
C THR A 233 22.98 -33.54 15.69
N THR A 234 23.10 -32.53 14.84
CA THR A 234 24.38 -31.91 14.52
C THR A 234 24.55 -30.75 15.50
N PRO A 235 25.45 -30.85 16.48
CA PRO A 235 25.71 -29.74 17.38
C PRO A 235 26.46 -28.66 16.61
N SER A 236 26.00 -27.45 16.63
CA SER A 236 26.67 -26.20 16.29
C SER A 236 26.10 -25.35 15.12
N THR A 237 25.24 -25.86 14.25
CA THR A 237 24.68 -25.04 13.17
C THR A 237 23.33 -24.40 13.48
N HIS A 238 22.56 -24.91 14.44
CA HIS A 238 21.22 -24.37 14.81
C HIS A 238 21.26 -23.04 15.56
N GLU A 239 22.31 -22.76 16.34
CA GLU A 239 22.40 -21.48 17.06
C GLU A 239 22.69 -20.31 16.11
N GLU A 240 23.38 -20.54 14.98
CA GLU A 240 23.68 -19.49 14.00
C GLU A 240 22.46 -19.14 13.13
N SER A 241 21.53 -20.06 12.91
CA SER A 241 20.34 -19.81 12.08
C SER A 241 19.25 -19.03 12.81
N ILE A 242 19.20 -19.04 14.14
CA ILE A 242 18.17 -18.38 14.93
C ILE A 242 18.49 -16.89 15.11
N ILE A 243 19.74 -16.53 15.39
CA ILE A 243 20.17 -15.15 15.61
C ILE A 243 20.77 -14.61 14.31
N VAL A 244 19.92 -14.01 13.47
CA VAL A 244 20.30 -13.53 12.14
C VAL A 244 20.60 -12.05 12.15
N GLU A 245 21.72 -11.65 11.55
CA GLU A 245 22.02 -10.24 11.34
C GLU A 245 21.34 -9.72 10.07
N VAL A 246 20.86 -8.48 10.14
CA VAL A 246 20.30 -7.78 8.98
C VAL A 246 21.38 -7.59 7.92
N ARG A 247 21.12 -8.07 6.70
CA ARG A 247 21.98 -7.88 5.54
C ARG A 247 21.64 -6.57 4.83
N GLY A 248 22.67 -5.86 4.41
CA GLY A 248 22.51 -4.64 3.61
C GLY A 248 22.65 -4.90 2.13
N SER A 249 22.17 -3.95 1.31
CA SER A 249 22.26 -3.98 -0.15
C SER A 249 23.70 -3.95 -0.64
N GLU A 250 23.93 -4.55 -1.82
CA GLU A 250 25.23 -4.59 -2.51
C GLU A 250 25.34 -3.51 -3.59
N SER A 251 24.24 -2.79 -3.86
CA SER A 251 24.20 -1.68 -4.83
C SER A 251 23.28 -0.56 -4.41
N ASP A 252 23.38 0.60 -5.09
CA ASP A 252 22.59 1.80 -4.79
C ASP A 252 21.08 1.58 -4.93
N PHE A 253 20.65 0.79 -5.92
CA PHE A 253 19.22 0.62 -6.26
C PHE A 253 18.69 -0.80 -6.04
N GLU A 254 19.40 -1.60 -5.29
CA GLU A 254 18.87 -2.85 -4.78
C GLU A 254 17.82 -2.52 -3.70
N TYR A 255 16.55 -2.80 -4.01
CA TYR A 255 15.42 -2.38 -3.18
C TYR A 255 14.91 -3.48 -2.25
N GLN A 256 15.32 -4.72 -2.47
CA GLN A 256 14.90 -5.87 -1.65
C GLN A 256 15.59 -5.91 -0.29
N LEU A 257 16.74 -5.26 -0.16
CA LEU A 257 17.50 -5.17 1.07
C LEU A 257 17.64 -3.71 1.54
N PRO A 258 17.76 -3.48 2.85
CA PRO A 258 18.06 -2.16 3.38
C PRO A 258 19.40 -1.64 2.84
N ALA A 259 19.55 -0.33 2.71
CA ALA A 259 20.81 0.26 2.23
C ALA A 259 21.96 -0.05 3.18
N SER A 260 23.03 -0.63 2.67
CA SER A 260 24.32 -0.70 3.38
C SER A 260 24.85 0.72 3.66
N PRO A 261 25.74 0.90 4.66
CA PRO A 261 26.23 2.23 5.05
C PRO A 261 26.79 3.07 3.90
N GLN A 262 27.49 2.47 2.93
CA GLN A 262 28.03 3.16 1.76
C GLN A 262 26.98 3.63 0.75
N TYR A 263 25.79 3.01 0.76
CA TYR A 263 24.68 3.37 -0.12
C TYR A 263 23.62 4.22 0.57
N PHE A 264 23.79 4.49 1.87
CA PHE A 264 22.90 5.31 2.66
C PHE A 264 22.95 6.77 2.22
N VAL A 265 21.80 7.44 2.09
CA VAL A 265 21.71 8.83 1.65
C VAL A 265 20.95 9.68 2.65
N GLY A 266 21.51 10.86 2.94
CA GLY A 266 20.84 11.90 3.71
C GLY A 266 20.87 11.73 5.22
N ARG A 267 19.93 12.40 5.91
CA ARG A 267 19.63 12.30 7.34
C ARG A 267 20.80 12.63 8.28
N ARG A 268 21.72 13.50 7.86
CA ARG A 268 22.92 13.83 8.63
C ARG A 268 22.63 14.34 10.03
N LYS A 269 21.61 15.22 10.18
CA LYS A 269 21.21 15.75 11.50
C LYS A 269 20.75 14.65 12.45
N LEU A 270 19.93 13.73 11.94
CA LEU A 270 19.42 12.62 12.71
C LEU A 270 20.52 11.64 13.15
N ILE A 271 21.48 11.37 12.25
CA ILE A 271 22.65 10.53 12.59
C ILE A 271 23.46 11.20 13.70
N SER A 272 23.74 12.50 13.60
CA SER A 272 24.48 13.22 14.64
C SER A 272 23.73 13.24 15.98
N GLU A 273 22.42 13.34 15.98
CA GLU A 273 21.58 13.24 17.18
C GLU A 273 21.71 11.87 17.86
N VAL A 274 21.65 10.79 17.07
CA VAL A 274 21.84 9.44 17.61
C VAL A 274 23.28 9.22 18.08
N GLU A 275 24.29 9.72 17.36
CA GLU A 275 25.70 9.67 17.78
C GLU A 275 25.92 10.38 19.13
N GLU A 276 25.26 11.51 19.35
CA GLU A 276 25.30 12.23 20.62
C GLU A 276 24.63 11.42 21.76
N ILE A 277 23.48 10.78 21.50
CA ILE A 277 22.82 9.91 22.47
C ILE A 277 23.73 8.74 22.85
N LEU A 278 24.30 8.04 21.86
CA LEU A 278 25.18 6.89 22.09
C LEU A 278 26.47 7.25 22.84
N SER A 279 26.96 8.48 22.70
CA SER A 279 28.19 8.95 23.40
C SER A 279 27.96 9.22 24.90
N ARG A 280 26.71 9.29 25.38
CA ARG A 280 26.39 9.58 26.78
C ARG A 280 26.39 8.37 27.71
N GLY A 281 26.58 7.17 27.16
CA GLY A 281 26.57 5.89 27.91
C GLY A 281 25.40 5.01 27.55
N SER A 282 24.99 4.14 28.49
CA SER A 282 23.90 3.20 28.25
C SER A 282 22.60 3.90 27.92
N SER A 283 21.97 3.48 26.85
CA SER A 283 20.75 4.11 26.37
C SER A 283 19.85 3.13 25.60
N VAL A 284 18.58 3.46 25.53
CA VAL A 284 17.61 2.77 24.67
C VAL A 284 17.20 3.72 23.55
N VAL A 285 17.30 3.26 22.30
CA VAL A 285 16.96 4.03 21.10
C VAL A 285 15.84 3.34 20.36
N VAL A 286 14.77 4.07 20.05
CA VAL A 286 13.65 3.55 19.27
C VAL A 286 13.55 4.30 17.95
N ILE A 287 13.71 3.61 16.83
CA ILE A 287 13.45 4.16 15.51
C ILE A 287 12.00 3.87 15.15
N ASN A 288 11.20 4.92 15.10
CA ASN A 288 9.77 4.84 14.82
C ASN A 288 9.46 5.50 13.47
N ALA A 289 8.89 4.77 12.52
CA ALA A 289 8.50 5.28 11.21
C ALA A 289 7.59 4.31 10.49
N GLN A 290 6.90 4.82 9.48
CA GLN A 290 6.12 4.00 8.56
C GLN A 290 7.02 3.05 7.75
N SER A 291 6.40 2.07 7.10
CA SER A 291 7.10 1.15 6.23
C SER A 291 7.75 1.88 5.03
N GLY A 292 8.91 1.39 4.58
CA GLY A 292 9.64 1.98 3.45
C GLY A 292 10.41 3.28 3.75
N TRP A 293 10.34 3.83 4.97
CA TRP A 293 11.04 5.06 5.34
C TRP A 293 12.52 4.86 5.67
N GLY A 294 13.00 3.60 5.67
CA GLY A 294 14.42 3.25 5.82
C GLY A 294 14.89 3.10 7.26
N LYS A 295 14.07 2.55 8.15
CA LYS A 295 14.42 2.17 9.53
C LYS A 295 15.64 1.25 9.57
N SER A 296 15.56 0.11 8.89
CA SER A 296 16.62 -0.88 8.80
C SER A 296 17.92 -0.32 8.19
N SER A 297 17.78 0.56 7.19
CA SER A 297 18.95 1.23 6.59
C SER A 297 19.63 2.19 7.56
N LEU A 298 18.86 2.89 8.40
CA LEU A 298 19.42 3.73 9.46
C LEU A 298 20.10 2.87 10.52
N ALA A 299 19.47 1.78 10.96
CA ALA A 299 20.09 0.85 11.91
C ALA A 299 21.44 0.33 11.39
N LEU A 300 21.51 -0.07 10.10
CA LEU A 300 22.79 -0.47 9.48
C LEU A 300 23.79 0.69 9.41
N ARG A 301 23.33 1.91 9.16
CA ARG A 301 24.22 3.09 9.12
C ARG A 301 24.84 3.39 10.48
N LEU A 302 24.15 3.06 11.57
CA LEU A 302 24.67 3.19 12.94
C LEU A 302 25.87 2.25 13.21
N LYS A 303 26.04 1.15 12.46
CA LYS A 303 27.27 0.34 12.53
C LYS A 303 28.51 1.18 12.23
N GLU A 304 28.44 2.07 11.23
CA GLU A 304 29.57 2.96 10.92
C GLU A 304 29.71 4.07 11.94
N SER A 305 28.62 4.60 12.47
CA SER A 305 28.64 5.60 13.54
C SER A 305 29.27 5.07 14.82
N ALA A 306 28.85 3.88 15.30
CA ALA A 306 29.46 3.23 16.45
C ALA A 306 30.97 3.00 16.25
N ARG A 307 31.37 2.48 15.07
CA ARG A 307 32.79 2.27 14.74
C ARG A 307 33.62 3.56 14.76
N LYS A 308 33.08 4.68 14.28
CA LYS A 308 33.75 5.99 14.32
C LYS A 308 33.98 6.47 15.75
N LEU A 309 33.09 6.11 16.65
CA LEU A 309 33.19 6.40 18.09
C LEU A 309 34.07 5.39 18.86
N GLY A 310 34.76 4.48 18.15
CA GLY A 310 35.56 3.43 18.80
C GLY A 310 34.76 2.27 19.35
N GLY A 311 33.48 2.18 19.00
CA GLY A 311 32.53 1.20 19.48
C GLY A 311 32.17 0.12 18.47
N PHE A 312 31.11 -0.61 18.76
CA PHE A 312 30.61 -1.74 18.02
C PHE A 312 29.09 -1.64 17.84
N CYS A 313 28.57 -2.09 16.71
CA CYS A 313 27.13 -2.20 16.52
C CYS A 313 26.78 -3.47 15.76
N VAL A 314 25.81 -4.21 16.25
CA VAL A 314 25.17 -5.33 15.56
C VAL A 314 23.68 -5.06 15.38
N VAL A 315 23.12 -5.47 14.25
CA VAL A 315 21.69 -5.31 13.95
C VAL A 315 21.11 -6.70 13.69
N PHE A 316 20.22 -7.15 14.57
CA PHE A 316 19.55 -8.44 14.49
C PHE A 316 18.17 -8.31 13.86
N ASP A 317 17.80 -9.30 13.06
CA ASP A 317 16.46 -9.41 12.46
C ASP A 317 15.56 -10.24 13.38
N THR A 318 14.55 -9.61 13.96
CA THR A 318 13.67 -10.27 14.94
C THR A 318 12.60 -11.15 14.31
N ARG A 319 12.50 -11.25 12.98
CA ARG A 319 11.57 -12.21 12.33
C ARG A 319 11.86 -13.66 12.71
N THR A 320 13.08 -13.96 13.11
CA THR A 320 13.49 -15.30 13.58
C THR A 320 13.27 -15.54 15.06
N ALA A 321 12.96 -14.52 15.84
CA ALA A 321 12.71 -14.65 17.27
C ALA A 321 11.43 -15.46 17.53
N SER A 322 11.54 -16.53 18.30
CA SER A 322 10.45 -17.48 18.56
C SER A 322 10.38 -17.96 20.01
N SER A 323 11.29 -17.50 20.87
CA SER A 323 11.32 -17.89 22.29
C SER A 323 11.97 -16.81 23.14
N GLN A 324 11.70 -16.81 24.45
CA GLN A 324 12.33 -15.87 25.41
C GLN A 324 13.86 -15.99 25.44
N GLU A 325 14.40 -17.19 25.21
CA GLU A 325 15.85 -17.41 25.12
C GLU A 325 16.54 -16.62 24.01
N TYR A 326 15.77 -16.18 22.99
CA TYR A 326 16.32 -15.39 21.88
C TYR A 326 17.08 -14.17 22.39
N VAL A 327 16.54 -13.46 23.40
CA VAL A 327 17.13 -12.23 23.93
C VAL A 327 18.51 -12.50 24.54
N ALA A 328 18.62 -13.48 25.42
CA ALA A 328 19.89 -13.86 26.05
C ALA A 328 20.93 -14.36 25.00
N ARG A 329 20.47 -15.12 24.00
CA ARG A 329 21.33 -15.60 22.92
C ARG A 329 21.82 -14.47 22.02
N ALA A 330 20.95 -13.49 21.72
CA ALA A 330 21.34 -12.30 20.94
C ALA A 330 22.38 -11.46 21.69
N LEU A 331 22.20 -11.27 23.01
CA LEU A 331 23.19 -10.61 23.87
C LEU A 331 24.53 -11.37 23.89
N ARG A 332 24.51 -12.69 24.04
CA ARG A 332 25.70 -13.53 23.94
C ARG A 332 26.44 -13.36 22.63
N LYS A 333 25.71 -13.43 21.51
CA LYS A 333 26.30 -13.26 20.16
C LYS A 333 26.93 -11.87 20.00
N ALA A 334 26.24 -10.81 20.45
CA ALA A 334 26.77 -9.46 20.42
C ALA A 334 28.00 -9.27 21.29
N ALA A 335 27.98 -9.79 22.54
CA ALA A 335 29.10 -9.72 23.47
C ALA A 335 30.31 -10.48 22.96
N THR A 336 30.13 -11.68 22.41
CA THR A 336 31.21 -12.47 21.81
C THR A 336 31.84 -11.74 20.61
N GLN A 337 31.08 -11.06 19.79
CA GLN A 337 31.58 -10.26 18.68
C GLN A 337 32.32 -9.00 19.17
N ALA A 338 31.81 -8.33 20.20
CA ALA A 338 32.47 -7.18 20.83
C ALA A 338 33.79 -7.59 21.49
N GLU A 339 33.88 -8.78 22.10
CA GLU A 339 35.11 -9.36 22.65
C GLU A 339 36.13 -9.66 21.55
N LYS A 340 35.70 -10.28 20.44
CA LYS A 340 36.55 -10.46 19.26
C LYS A 340 37.09 -9.15 18.72
N SER A 341 36.35 -8.10 18.86
CA SER A 341 36.72 -6.73 18.47
C SER A 341 37.54 -5.99 19.52
N LYS A 342 37.90 -6.66 20.64
CA LYS A 342 38.68 -6.13 21.77
C LYS A 342 38.06 -4.94 22.48
N ILE A 343 36.75 -4.81 22.45
CA ILE A 343 35.98 -3.74 23.11
C ILE A 343 35.71 -4.10 24.56
N LEU A 344 35.45 -5.39 24.83
CA LEU A 344 35.25 -5.90 26.17
C LEU A 344 35.96 -7.26 26.32
N THR A 345 36.18 -7.69 27.59
CA THR A 345 36.56 -9.03 27.95
C THR A 345 35.50 -9.62 28.85
N LEU A 346 34.97 -10.77 28.48
CA LEU A 346 33.95 -11.47 29.26
C LEU A 346 34.56 -12.14 30.48
N PRO A 347 33.82 -12.25 31.61
CA PRO A 347 34.28 -12.99 32.78
C PRO A 347 34.37 -14.51 32.49
N GLU A 348 35.28 -15.23 33.13
CA GLU A 348 35.44 -16.69 32.97
C GLU A 348 34.13 -17.45 33.28
N ALA A 349 33.38 -17.00 34.28
CA ALA A 349 32.08 -17.57 34.69
C ALA A 349 30.89 -16.88 34.02
N SER A 350 30.88 -16.82 32.66
CA SER A 350 29.79 -16.23 31.88
C SER A 350 28.55 -17.15 31.87
N SER A 351 27.38 -16.61 32.14
CA SER A 351 26.08 -17.32 32.06
C SER A 351 25.11 -16.59 31.14
N TRP A 352 24.51 -17.34 30.24
CA TRP A 352 23.59 -16.86 29.20
C TRP A 352 22.25 -17.63 29.19
N ALA A 353 21.94 -18.27 30.32
CA ALA A 353 20.76 -19.14 30.45
C ALA A 353 19.45 -18.34 30.50
N SER A 354 19.51 -17.08 30.95
CA SER A 354 18.36 -16.16 31.05
C SER A 354 18.81 -14.74 30.81
N LEU A 355 17.87 -13.83 30.59
CA LEU A 355 18.14 -12.39 30.46
C LEU A 355 18.85 -11.85 31.71
N GLY A 356 18.40 -12.25 32.91
CA GLY A 356 19.03 -11.81 34.18
C GLY A 356 20.50 -12.22 34.23
N SER A 357 20.82 -13.50 33.97
CA SER A 357 22.23 -13.98 33.99
C SER A 357 23.08 -13.35 32.89
N ALA A 358 22.47 -13.03 31.72
CA ALA A 358 23.14 -12.31 30.63
C ALA A 358 23.49 -10.86 31.03
N LEU A 359 22.57 -10.15 31.66
CA LEU A 359 22.81 -8.79 32.15
C LEU A 359 23.88 -8.75 33.26
N GLU A 360 23.85 -9.69 34.19
CA GLU A 360 24.92 -9.83 35.23
C GLU A 360 26.27 -10.13 34.59
N THR A 361 26.33 -10.98 33.58
CA THR A 361 27.57 -11.26 32.82
C THR A 361 28.10 -9.99 32.14
N LEU A 362 27.21 -9.19 31.51
CA LEU A 362 27.61 -7.94 30.86
C LEU A 362 28.04 -6.86 31.89
N LYS A 363 27.43 -6.83 33.05
CA LYS A 363 27.80 -5.95 34.15
C LYS A 363 29.18 -6.29 34.74
N ALA A 364 29.54 -7.59 34.80
CA ALA A 364 30.82 -8.07 35.24
C ALA A 364 31.94 -8.02 34.16
N ALA A 365 31.58 -7.69 32.92
CA ALA A 365 32.55 -7.60 31.83
C ALA A 365 33.52 -6.43 32.04
N GLN A 366 34.80 -6.65 31.68
CA GLN A 366 35.82 -5.60 31.69
C GLN A 366 35.81 -4.85 30.37
N TRP A 367 35.53 -3.56 30.42
CA TRP A 367 35.48 -2.69 29.24
C TRP A 367 36.84 -2.06 28.98
N SER A 368 37.28 -1.99 27.71
CA SER A 368 38.48 -1.28 27.32
C SER A 368 38.36 0.20 27.63
N HIS A 369 39.38 0.82 28.15
CA HIS A 369 39.38 2.23 28.63
C HIS A 369 38.98 3.24 27.54
N ASP A 370 39.27 2.93 26.27
CA ASP A 370 38.96 3.77 25.11
C ASP A 370 37.78 3.19 24.30
N SER A 371 36.99 2.27 24.87
CA SER A 371 35.86 1.66 24.16
C SER A 371 34.71 2.67 23.98
N GLY A 372 34.29 2.83 22.74
CA GLY A 372 33.06 3.51 22.38
C GLY A 372 31.81 2.66 22.64
N PRO A 373 30.62 3.17 22.25
CA PRO A 373 29.35 2.52 22.51
C PRO A 373 29.23 1.15 21.85
N VAL A 374 28.67 0.17 22.57
CA VAL A 374 28.21 -1.09 22.03
C VAL A 374 26.72 -1.04 21.82
N LEU A 375 26.27 -0.92 20.56
CA LEU A 375 24.87 -0.86 20.19
C LEU A 375 24.37 -2.22 19.70
N ILE A 376 23.38 -2.77 20.40
CA ILE A 376 22.69 -3.99 20.01
C ILE A 376 21.32 -3.60 19.49
N PHE A 377 21.10 -3.73 18.18
CA PHE A 377 19.91 -3.22 17.53
C PHE A 377 18.99 -4.36 17.05
N PHE A 378 17.70 -4.27 17.37
CA PHE A 378 16.67 -5.23 17.00
C PHE A 378 15.74 -4.60 15.96
N ASP A 379 15.85 -5.07 14.71
CA ASP A 379 15.05 -4.60 13.57
C ASP A 379 13.84 -5.50 13.33
N GLN A 380 12.82 -4.98 12.62
CA GLN A 380 11.54 -5.67 12.35
C GLN A 380 10.79 -6.05 13.64
N PHE A 381 10.91 -5.21 14.65
CA PHE A 381 10.45 -5.50 16.01
C PHE A 381 8.92 -5.64 16.13
N GLU A 382 8.14 -5.18 15.17
CA GLU A 382 6.69 -5.41 15.08
C GLU A 382 6.29 -6.88 15.07
N ASN A 383 7.18 -7.77 14.62
CA ASN A 383 6.92 -9.22 14.63
C ASN A 383 6.91 -9.84 16.04
N ILE A 384 7.47 -9.14 17.02
CA ILE A 384 7.52 -9.58 18.43
C ILE A 384 6.21 -9.34 19.14
N PHE A 385 5.44 -8.32 18.76
CA PHE A 385 4.25 -7.89 19.48
C PHE A 385 3.11 -8.92 19.52
N ASN A 386 3.18 -9.97 18.69
CA ASN A 386 2.23 -11.08 18.73
C ASN A 386 2.53 -12.10 19.83
N ASP A 387 3.71 -12.01 20.47
CA ASP A 387 4.15 -12.86 21.57
C ASP A 387 4.38 -11.99 22.82
N GLU A 388 3.46 -12.10 23.79
CA GLU A 388 3.52 -11.30 25.01
C GLU A 388 4.75 -11.64 25.86
N LEU A 389 5.07 -12.92 26.00
CA LEU A 389 6.20 -13.34 26.84
C LEU A 389 7.53 -12.84 26.27
N LEU A 390 7.69 -12.97 24.98
CA LEU A 390 8.86 -12.46 24.29
C LEU A 390 8.92 -10.93 24.30
N THR A 391 7.78 -10.24 24.12
CA THR A 391 7.69 -8.78 24.26
C THR A 391 8.08 -8.31 25.65
N ARG A 392 7.64 -9.03 26.68
CA ARG A 392 7.99 -8.77 28.08
C ARG A 392 9.49 -8.93 28.33
N GLU A 393 10.11 -9.93 27.73
CA GLU A 393 11.55 -10.15 27.86
C GLU A 393 12.37 -9.00 27.22
N PHE A 394 11.97 -8.52 26.05
CA PHE A 394 12.57 -7.33 25.45
C PHE A 394 12.31 -6.04 26.24
N ARG A 395 11.15 -5.91 26.85
CA ARG A 395 10.86 -4.79 27.76
C ARG A 395 11.80 -4.85 28.97
N ASN A 396 11.99 -6.02 29.58
CA ASN A 396 12.91 -6.22 30.68
C ASN A 396 14.36 -5.92 30.29
N LEU A 397 14.78 -6.29 29.08
CA LEU A 397 16.07 -5.87 28.52
C LEU A 397 16.18 -4.34 28.44
N ALA A 398 15.17 -3.66 27.87
CA ALA A 398 15.19 -2.21 27.73
C ALA A 398 15.28 -1.48 29.07
N LEU A 399 14.64 -1.99 30.12
CA LEU A 399 14.74 -1.45 31.47
C LEU A 399 16.09 -1.78 32.12
N GLY A 400 16.56 -3.02 31.99
CA GLY A 400 17.79 -3.49 32.63
C GLY A 400 19.07 -2.88 32.04
N VAL A 401 19.04 -2.43 30.80
CA VAL A 401 20.21 -1.75 30.17
C VAL A 401 20.62 -0.50 30.93
N HIS A 402 19.67 0.27 31.48
CA HIS A 402 19.96 1.48 32.23
C HIS A 402 20.69 1.21 33.57
N GLU A 403 20.61 -0.03 34.07
CA GLU A 403 21.25 -0.44 35.35
C GLU A 403 22.69 -0.99 35.15
N LEU A 404 23.14 -1.11 33.88
CA LEU A 404 24.42 -1.78 33.57
C LEU A 404 25.66 -0.91 33.83
N ASP A 405 25.54 0.40 34.01
CA ASP A 405 26.68 1.33 34.14
C ASP A 405 27.82 0.99 33.15
N SER A 406 27.47 0.77 31.91
CA SER A 406 28.38 0.28 30.84
C SER A 406 28.06 0.99 29.51
N PRO A 407 28.98 1.01 28.54
CA PRO A 407 28.72 1.65 27.24
C PRO A 407 27.77 0.85 26.32
N ILE A 408 26.89 0.02 26.89
CA ILE A 408 25.91 -0.75 26.12
C ILE A 408 24.66 0.07 25.88
N SER A 409 24.24 0.13 24.64
CA SER A 409 22.96 0.68 24.21
C SER A 409 22.14 -0.37 23.44
N VAL A 410 20.82 -0.31 23.59
CA VAL A 410 19.91 -1.20 22.87
C VAL A 410 19.02 -0.37 21.95
N GLY A 411 18.85 -0.84 20.72
CA GLY A 411 18.01 -0.18 19.72
C GLY A 411 16.87 -1.06 19.25
N PHE A 412 15.73 -0.43 18.95
CA PHE A 412 14.57 -1.10 18.38
C PHE A 412 14.06 -0.33 17.17
N ALA A 413 13.63 -1.05 16.13
CA ALA A 413 12.92 -0.47 15.01
C ALA A 413 11.58 -1.15 14.80
N TRP A 414 10.51 -0.38 14.83
CA TRP A 414 9.16 -0.88 14.54
C TRP A 414 8.32 0.10 13.71
N LYS A 415 7.20 -0.40 13.24
CA LYS A 415 6.24 0.28 12.37
C LYS A 415 5.28 1.16 13.17
N THR A 416 4.96 2.36 12.65
CA THR A 416 3.98 3.28 13.29
C THR A 416 2.55 3.09 12.81
N ASP A 417 2.38 2.48 11.67
CA ASP A 417 1.12 2.43 10.90
C ASP A 417 0.29 1.19 11.22
N LEU A 418 0.46 0.63 12.40
CA LEU A 418 -0.36 -0.47 12.87
C LEU A 418 -1.76 0.08 13.20
N VAL A 419 -2.60 0.10 12.18
CA VAL A 419 -4.02 0.47 12.29
C VAL A 419 -4.78 -0.70 12.90
N GLY A 420 -5.68 -0.43 13.85
CA GLY A 420 -6.51 -1.47 14.48
C GLY A 420 -6.02 -1.91 15.86
N TRP A 421 -5.33 -1.04 16.55
CA TRP A 421 -4.85 -1.26 17.93
C TRP A 421 -6.00 -1.22 18.91
N THR A 422 -6.38 -2.37 19.39
CA THR A 422 -7.16 -2.48 20.63
C THR A 422 -6.23 -2.25 21.82
N GLU A 423 -6.75 -1.89 22.99
CA GLU A 423 -5.99 -1.74 24.25
C GLU A 423 -5.38 -3.07 24.76
N ALA A 424 -5.14 -4.04 23.86
CA ALA A 424 -4.63 -5.35 24.16
C ALA A 424 -3.20 -5.27 24.73
N HIS A 425 -2.90 -6.16 25.65
CA HIS A 425 -1.75 -6.22 26.54
C HIS A 425 -0.35 -6.00 25.93
N PRO A 426 0.02 -6.51 24.74
CA PRO A 426 1.37 -6.33 24.19
C PRO A 426 1.75 -4.89 23.91
N TYR A 427 0.77 -4.03 23.68
CA TYR A 427 0.99 -2.62 23.35
C TYR A 427 1.37 -1.77 24.56
N ARG A 428 0.88 -2.13 25.73
CA ARG A 428 1.33 -1.54 26.97
C ARG A 428 2.84 -1.78 27.17
N LEU A 429 3.32 -2.98 26.92
CA LEU A 429 4.74 -3.32 26.99
C LEU A 429 5.58 -2.52 26.00
N ARG A 430 5.08 -2.32 24.78
CA ARG A 430 5.71 -1.44 23.78
C ARG A 430 5.80 0.00 24.29
N ASP A 431 4.73 0.53 24.86
CA ASP A 431 4.71 1.91 25.34
C ASP A 431 5.61 2.07 26.56
N GLU A 432 5.79 1.03 27.38
CA GLU A 432 6.79 1.01 28.45
C GLU A 432 8.22 1.05 27.90
N ILE A 433 8.53 0.30 26.82
CA ILE A 433 9.84 0.43 26.12
C ILE A 433 10.01 1.84 25.59
N ARG A 434 8.99 2.39 24.93
CA ARG A 434 9.03 3.71 24.32
C ARG A 434 9.21 4.84 25.33
N SER A 435 8.58 4.76 26.50
CA SER A 435 8.67 5.79 27.53
C SER A 435 10.06 5.86 28.18
N ASN A 436 10.84 4.78 28.10
CA ASN A 436 12.21 4.70 28.60
C ASN A 436 13.27 4.85 27.49
N ALA A 437 12.87 5.25 26.29
CA ALA A 437 13.76 5.31 25.13
C ALA A 437 13.85 6.71 24.51
N HIS A 438 14.98 6.98 23.87
CA HIS A 438 15.11 8.10 22.96
C HIS A 438 14.42 7.73 21.64
N VAL A 439 13.28 8.37 21.37
CA VAL A 439 12.48 8.08 20.17
C VAL A 439 12.95 8.92 18.99
N VAL A 440 13.47 8.26 17.99
CA VAL A 440 13.95 8.83 16.72
C VAL A 440 12.85 8.68 15.66
N GLN A 441 12.28 9.80 15.22
CA GLN A 441 11.28 9.79 14.16
C GLN A 441 11.93 10.03 12.81
N LEU A 442 11.71 9.11 11.86
CA LEU A 442 12.09 9.32 10.49
C LEU A 442 11.04 10.14 9.76
N SER A 443 11.51 11.00 8.87
CA SER A 443 10.68 11.71 7.89
C SER A 443 11.01 11.25 6.47
N PRO A 444 10.14 11.47 5.48
CA PRO A 444 10.48 11.26 4.08
C PRO A 444 11.73 12.07 3.68
N LEU A 445 12.46 11.58 2.68
CA LEU A 445 13.60 12.32 2.12
C LEU A 445 13.11 13.63 1.48
N GLY A 446 13.82 14.71 1.77
CA GLY A 446 13.58 16.01 1.16
C GLY A 446 14.12 16.10 -0.28
N PRO A 447 13.84 17.23 -0.98
CA PRO A 447 14.24 17.40 -2.39
C PRO A 447 15.74 17.25 -2.63
N SER A 448 16.59 17.76 -1.74
CA SER A 448 18.06 17.70 -1.88
C SER A 448 18.61 16.26 -1.74
N GLU A 449 17.97 15.45 -0.89
CA GLU A 449 18.33 14.05 -0.67
C GLU A 449 17.90 13.20 -1.86
N VAL A 450 16.68 13.44 -2.38
CA VAL A 450 16.19 12.82 -3.61
C VAL A 450 17.05 13.23 -4.83
N ASP A 451 17.53 14.48 -4.88
CA ASP A 451 18.47 14.92 -5.93
C ASP A 451 19.80 14.15 -5.89
N THR A 452 20.23 13.75 -4.70
CA THR A 452 21.41 12.90 -4.56
C THR A 452 21.18 11.52 -5.16
N LEU A 453 20.00 10.92 -4.91
CA LEU A 453 19.63 9.65 -5.51
C LEU A 453 19.45 9.75 -7.03
N LEU A 454 18.86 10.84 -7.54
CA LEU A 454 18.72 11.11 -8.97
C LEU A 454 20.10 11.22 -9.66
N ARG A 455 21.07 11.89 -9.02
CA ARG A 455 22.45 11.96 -9.56
C ARG A 455 23.12 10.59 -9.63
N LYS A 456 22.93 9.73 -8.62
CA LYS A 456 23.41 8.35 -8.63
C LYS A 456 22.76 7.55 -9.76
N LEU A 457 21.45 7.75 -10.01
CA LEU A 457 20.75 7.11 -11.11
C LEU A 457 21.30 7.56 -12.47
N GLU A 458 21.54 8.87 -12.66
CA GLU A 458 22.19 9.40 -13.87
C GLU A 458 23.58 8.81 -14.11
N GLN A 459 24.36 8.61 -13.03
CA GLN A 459 25.68 7.99 -13.11
C GLN A 459 25.60 6.53 -13.58
N GLN A 460 24.65 5.73 -13.06
CA GLN A 460 24.48 4.35 -13.47
C GLN A 460 23.90 4.21 -14.89
N LEU A 461 23.03 5.14 -15.30
CA LEU A 461 22.51 5.19 -16.68
C LEU A 461 23.57 5.65 -17.70
N GLY A 462 24.65 6.30 -17.27
CA GLY A 462 25.60 6.96 -18.15
C GLY A 462 25.01 8.13 -18.94
N ALA A 463 23.81 8.61 -18.59
CA ALA A 463 23.07 9.64 -19.27
C ALA A 463 22.27 10.52 -18.32
N LYS A 464 22.03 11.78 -18.71
CA LYS A 464 21.15 12.68 -17.95
C LYS A 464 19.71 12.27 -18.08
N LEU A 465 18.98 12.34 -16.97
CA LEU A 465 17.54 12.14 -16.98
C LEU A 465 16.83 13.35 -17.59
N VAL A 466 15.84 13.10 -18.45
CA VAL A 466 14.96 14.16 -18.93
C VAL A 466 14.18 14.78 -17.78
N ARG A 467 13.91 16.08 -17.90
CA ARG A 467 13.30 16.86 -16.81
C ARG A 467 12.00 16.25 -16.30
N ASP A 468 11.13 15.84 -17.22
CA ASP A 468 9.82 15.29 -16.87
C ASP A 468 9.96 13.97 -16.09
N LEU A 469 10.88 13.08 -16.46
CA LEU A 469 11.14 11.84 -15.73
C LEU A 469 11.68 12.11 -14.33
N LYS A 470 12.60 13.09 -14.17
CA LYS A 470 13.07 13.51 -12.83
C LYS A 470 11.93 13.96 -11.93
N GLU A 471 11.04 14.79 -12.46
CA GLU A 471 9.89 15.29 -11.71
C GLU A 471 8.95 14.15 -11.34
N ARG A 472 8.74 13.15 -12.23
CA ARG A 472 7.94 11.96 -11.94
C ARG A 472 8.54 11.10 -10.84
N LEU A 473 9.84 10.84 -10.91
CA LEU A 473 10.53 10.06 -9.88
C LEU A 473 10.45 10.73 -8.49
N ARG A 474 10.51 12.07 -8.42
CA ARG A 474 10.27 12.79 -7.16
C ARG A 474 8.84 12.62 -6.65
N GLU A 475 7.84 12.75 -7.52
CA GLU A 475 6.43 12.60 -7.16
C GLU A 475 6.13 11.20 -6.65
N TYR A 476 6.42 10.20 -7.48
CA TYR A 476 6.06 8.82 -7.20
C TYR A 476 6.85 8.23 -6.04
N SER A 477 8.10 8.63 -5.85
CA SER A 477 8.90 8.16 -4.71
C SER A 477 8.36 8.63 -3.35
N GLN A 478 7.57 9.71 -3.33
CA GLN A 478 7.03 10.30 -2.10
C GLN A 478 8.10 10.65 -1.05
N GLY A 479 9.37 10.67 -1.43
CA GLY A 479 10.49 10.76 -0.51
C GLY A 479 10.79 9.46 0.24
N LEU A 480 10.15 8.35 -0.13
CA LEU A 480 10.42 7.04 0.46
C LEU A 480 11.66 6.41 -0.19
N PRO A 481 12.75 6.17 0.56
CA PRO A 481 14.00 5.64 0.00
C PRO A 481 13.80 4.32 -0.75
N TRP A 482 12.99 3.45 -0.20
CA TRP A 482 12.68 2.15 -0.81
C TRP A 482 11.96 2.31 -2.16
N LEU A 483 10.91 3.15 -2.17
CA LEU A 483 10.13 3.36 -3.38
C LEU A 483 10.95 4.03 -4.48
N PHE A 484 11.83 4.98 -4.09
CA PHE A 484 12.78 5.57 -5.04
C PHE A 484 13.70 4.51 -5.65
N LYS A 485 14.26 3.60 -4.84
CA LYS A 485 15.12 2.52 -5.32
C LYS A 485 14.38 1.60 -6.30
N LYS A 486 13.13 1.21 -5.99
CA LYS A 486 12.32 0.38 -6.88
C LYS A 486 12.03 1.08 -8.21
N LEU A 487 11.67 2.34 -8.17
CA LEU A 487 11.47 3.17 -9.37
C LEU A 487 12.76 3.30 -10.19
N ALA A 488 13.89 3.55 -9.53
CA ALA A 488 15.19 3.65 -10.20
C ALA A 488 15.60 2.32 -10.84
N GLY A 489 15.42 1.20 -10.16
CA GLY A 489 15.64 -0.14 -10.71
C GLY A 489 14.76 -0.43 -11.93
N HIS A 490 13.49 0.00 -11.90
CA HIS A 490 12.60 -0.08 -13.04
C HIS A 490 13.13 0.75 -14.23
N VAL A 491 13.51 2.02 -13.99
CA VAL A 491 14.06 2.89 -15.05
C VAL A 491 15.34 2.31 -15.64
N LEU A 492 16.26 1.81 -14.80
CA LEU A 492 17.49 1.16 -15.27
C LEU A 492 17.21 -0.02 -16.19
N ARG A 493 16.29 -0.90 -15.79
CA ARG A 493 15.91 -2.09 -16.56
C ARG A 493 15.28 -1.73 -17.89
N GLU A 494 14.31 -0.81 -17.89
CA GLU A 494 13.60 -0.44 -19.12
C GLU A 494 14.51 0.32 -20.11
N VAL A 495 15.37 1.21 -19.63
CA VAL A 495 16.34 1.90 -20.49
C VAL A 495 17.36 0.91 -21.07
N SER A 496 17.82 -0.08 -20.28
CA SER A 496 18.69 -1.15 -20.77
C SER A 496 18.00 -2.02 -21.84
N ASN A 497 16.68 -2.16 -21.77
CA ASN A 497 15.86 -2.84 -22.76
C ASN A 497 15.53 -1.96 -23.99
N GLY A 498 16.11 -0.76 -24.07
CA GLY A 498 15.94 0.16 -25.21
C GLY A 498 14.72 1.06 -25.16
N VAL A 499 14.00 1.11 -24.02
CA VAL A 499 12.88 2.04 -23.83
C VAL A 499 13.40 3.45 -23.64
N THR A 500 12.87 4.41 -24.39
CA THR A 500 13.27 5.82 -24.27
C THR A 500 12.74 6.43 -22.97
N GLN A 501 13.49 7.36 -22.37
CA GLN A 501 13.08 8.07 -21.16
C GLN A 501 11.75 8.84 -21.36
N SER A 502 11.50 9.38 -22.55
CA SER A 502 10.24 10.09 -22.88
C SER A 502 9.04 9.17 -22.80
N ARG A 503 9.21 7.89 -23.15
CA ARG A 503 8.16 6.89 -23.05
C ARG A 503 7.90 6.51 -21.58
N LEU A 504 8.94 6.39 -20.74
CA LEU A 504 8.79 6.12 -19.33
C LEU A 504 7.98 7.22 -18.59
N VAL A 505 8.06 8.47 -19.06
CA VAL A 505 7.22 9.57 -18.53
C VAL A 505 5.73 9.26 -18.65
N SER A 506 5.31 8.49 -19.66
CA SER A 506 3.91 8.14 -19.87
C SER A 506 3.40 6.97 -19.01
N GLU A 507 4.29 6.25 -18.32
CA GLU A 507 3.90 5.12 -17.48
C GLU A 507 3.25 5.60 -16.18
N ALA A 508 2.27 4.82 -15.68
CA ALA A 508 1.76 4.97 -14.34
C ALA A 508 2.73 4.24 -13.39
N LEU A 509 3.67 4.97 -12.82
CA LEU A 509 4.70 4.43 -11.93
C LEU A 509 4.26 4.50 -10.46
N ASN A 510 2.98 4.26 -10.15
CA ASN A 510 2.54 4.13 -8.77
C ASN A 510 2.93 2.77 -8.18
N VAL A 511 2.85 2.64 -6.87
CA VAL A 511 3.29 1.42 -6.16
C VAL A 511 2.50 0.20 -6.63
N GLN A 512 1.20 0.34 -6.81
CA GLN A 512 0.33 -0.75 -7.25
C GLN A 512 0.71 -1.25 -8.65
N SER A 513 0.91 -0.36 -9.61
CA SER A 513 1.30 -0.74 -10.97
C SER A 513 2.68 -1.43 -11.02
N LEU A 514 3.61 -1.04 -10.14
CA LEU A 514 4.90 -1.71 -10.01
C LEU A 514 4.76 -3.13 -9.44
N PHE A 515 3.84 -3.35 -8.50
CA PHE A 515 3.55 -4.67 -7.97
C PHE A 515 2.82 -5.55 -8.99
N GLU A 516 1.83 -4.99 -9.68
CA GLU A 516 1.12 -5.69 -10.76
C GLU A 516 2.09 -6.12 -11.87
N LYS A 517 3.10 -5.30 -12.17
CA LYS A 517 4.14 -5.64 -13.12
C LYS A 517 5.00 -6.80 -12.62
N ASP A 518 5.45 -6.79 -11.38
CA ASP A 518 6.18 -7.91 -10.77
C ASP A 518 5.37 -9.22 -10.89
N LEU A 519 4.05 -9.16 -10.63
CA LEU A 519 3.18 -10.33 -10.72
C LEU A 519 2.87 -10.75 -12.16
N SER A 520 2.85 -9.83 -13.11
CA SER A 520 2.57 -10.15 -14.52
C SER A 520 3.67 -11.00 -15.18
N GLU A 521 4.88 -10.98 -14.63
CA GLU A 521 6.01 -11.78 -15.08
C GLU A 521 5.97 -13.22 -14.54
N LEU A 522 5.05 -13.53 -13.62
CA LEU A 522 4.91 -14.84 -12.99
C LEU A 522 3.95 -15.74 -13.76
N ASN A 523 4.29 -17.02 -13.85
CA ASN A 523 3.35 -18.04 -14.31
C ASN A 523 2.26 -18.30 -13.23
N PRO A 524 1.16 -19.01 -13.57
CA PRO A 524 0.06 -19.24 -12.62
C PRO A 524 0.50 -19.93 -11.32
N ASN A 525 1.42 -20.90 -11.38
CA ASN A 525 1.90 -21.63 -10.20
C ASN A 525 2.78 -20.75 -9.32
N GLU A 526 3.67 -19.94 -9.92
CA GLU A 526 4.51 -18.97 -9.20
C GLU A 526 3.63 -17.90 -8.53
N ARG A 527 2.57 -17.44 -9.20
CA ARG A 527 1.64 -16.47 -8.66
C ARG A 527 0.86 -17.03 -7.47
N GLU A 528 0.35 -18.24 -7.58
CA GLU A 528 -0.31 -18.92 -6.45
C GLU A 528 0.67 -19.12 -5.30
N GLY A 529 1.89 -19.58 -5.58
CA GLY A 529 2.92 -19.80 -4.56
C GLY A 529 3.27 -18.53 -3.78
N ILE A 530 3.42 -17.37 -4.44
CA ILE A 530 3.71 -16.12 -3.73
C ILE A 530 2.53 -15.65 -2.87
N TYR A 531 1.27 -15.87 -3.29
CA TYR A 531 0.10 -15.57 -2.48
C TYR A 531 0.06 -16.44 -1.22
N GLN A 532 0.35 -17.72 -1.34
CA GLN A 532 0.41 -18.64 -0.20
C GLN A 532 1.50 -18.24 0.79
N ILE A 533 2.72 -17.95 0.31
CA ILE A 533 3.81 -17.48 1.17
C ILE A 533 3.44 -16.15 1.85
N ALA A 534 2.93 -15.18 1.11
CA ALA A 534 2.59 -13.86 1.65
C ALA A 534 1.55 -13.93 2.77
N ARG A 535 0.64 -14.87 2.69
CA ARG A 535 -0.42 -15.06 3.66
C ARG A 535 0.08 -15.49 5.04
N TYR A 536 1.11 -16.34 5.07
CA TYR A 536 1.64 -16.91 6.31
C TYR A 536 2.98 -16.27 6.73
N ALA A 537 3.49 -15.34 5.91
CA ALA A 537 4.79 -14.71 6.15
C ALA A 537 4.83 -13.89 7.47
N PRO A 538 5.92 -13.96 8.23
CA PRO A 538 7.13 -14.77 8.00
C PRO A 538 6.90 -16.25 8.34
N VAL A 539 6.98 -17.15 7.34
CA VAL A 539 6.67 -18.58 7.45
C VAL A 539 7.95 -19.43 7.48
N PRO A 540 8.04 -20.48 8.30
CA PRO A 540 9.17 -21.41 8.25
C PRO A 540 9.34 -22.02 6.86
N VAL A 541 10.59 -22.18 6.39
CA VAL A 541 10.89 -22.77 5.07
C VAL A 541 10.27 -24.15 4.92
N SER A 542 10.32 -24.97 6.00
CA SER A 542 9.71 -26.31 6.02
C SER A 542 8.19 -26.26 5.77
N GLU A 543 7.48 -25.37 6.45
CA GLU A 543 6.04 -25.21 6.29
C GLU A 543 5.68 -24.63 4.91
N ALA A 544 6.48 -23.69 4.41
CA ALA A 544 6.26 -23.13 3.08
C ALA A 544 6.41 -24.19 1.99
N MET A 545 7.37 -25.11 2.12
CA MET A 545 7.60 -26.21 1.15
C MET A 545 6.53 -27.31 1.19
N GLU A 546 5.74 -27.40 2.25
CA GLU A 546 4.57 -28.28 2.30
C GLU A 546 3.41 -27.76 1.45
N ILE A 547 3.32 -26.43 1.30
CA ILE A 547 2.20 -25.76 0.63
C ILE A 547 2.58 -25.37 -0.81
N VAL A 548 3.85 -24.99 -1.03
CA VAL A 548 4.37 -24.48 -2.30
C VAL A 548 5.50 -25.37 -2.81
N PRO A 549 5.46 -25.82 -4.07
CA PRO A 549 6.53 -26.63 -4.65
C PRO A 549 7.92 -25.98 -4.52
N THR A 550 8.92 -26.78 -4.20
CA THR A 550 10.30 -26.29 -3.95
C THR A 550 10.87 -25.48 -5.12
N GLU A 551 10.61 -25.89 -6.36
CA GLU A 551 11.01 -25.16 -7.56
C GLU A 551 10.38 -23.77 -7.67
N VAL A 552 9.12 -23.62 -7.21
CA VAL A 552 8.44 -22.33 -7.17
C VAL A 552 9.07 -21.43 -6.12
N VAL A 553 9.31 -21.96 -4.91
CA VAL A 553 10.00 -21.22 -3.84
C VAL A 553 11.39 -20.75 -4.32
N GLN A 554 12.17 -21.64 -4.95
CA GLN A 554 13.48 -21.29 -5.48
C GLN A 554 13.39 -20.21 -6.58
N THR A 555 12.40 -20.30 -7.46
CA THR A 555 12.19 -19.28 -8.51
C THR A 555 11.81 -17.92 -7.91
N LEU A 556 10.93 -17.90 -6.92
CA LEU A 556 10.54 -16.66 -6.23
C LEU A 556 11.71 -16.02 -5.47
N LEU A 557 12.59 -16.83 -4.84
CA LEU A 557 13.84 -16.37 -4.24
C LEU A 557 14.80 -15.79 -5.28
N ASN A 558 15.00 -16.48 -6.41
CA ASN A 558 15.86 -16.04 -7.51
C ASN A 558 15.35 -14.73 -8.14
N ARG A 559 14.03 -14.58 -8.26
CA ARG A 559 13.38 -13.33 -8.69
C ARG A 559 13.38 -12.26 -7.61
N ARG A 560 13.81 -12.59 -6.39
CA ARG A 560 13.84 -11.72 -5.21
C ARG A 560 12.47 -11.13 -4.85
N LEU A 561 11.40 -11.87 -5.10
CA LEU A 561 10.05 -11.51 -4.68
C LEU A 561 9.77 -11.95 -3.25
N ILE A 562 10.48 -12.95 -2.79
CA ILE A 562 10.56 -13.36 -1.40
C ILE A 562 12.02 -13.33 -0.94
N VAL A 563 12.20 -13.25 0.36
CA VAL A 563 13.51 -13.24 1.03
C VAL A 563 13.55 -14.33 2.10
N GLN A 564 14.71 -14.95 2.25
CA GLN A 564 14.92 -15.88 3.34
C GLN A 564 15.67 -15.19 4.47
N VAL A 565 15.15 -15.31 5.69
CA VAL A 565 15.73 -14.76 6.91
C VAL A 565 15.87 -15.93 7.90
N GLY A 566 17.07 -16.45 8.06
CA GLY A 566 17.29 -17.68 8.81
C GLY A 566 16.51 -18.85 8.22
N GLU A 567 15.65 -19.45 9.02
CA GLU A 567 14.78 -20.57 8.61
C GLU A 567 13.36 -20.10 8.17
N LYS A 568 13.14 -18.79 7.97
CA LYS A 568 11.85 -18.26 7.57
C LYS A 568 11.91 -17.59 6.21
N LEU A 569 10.79 -17.67 5.49
CA LEU A 569 10.53 -16.93 4.25
C LEU A 569 9.59 -15.77 4.53
N ASP A 570 9.85 -14.66 3.89
CA ASP A 570 8.99 -13.48 3.91
C ASP A 570 8.96 -12.84 2.52
N THR A 571 8.00 -11.97 2.25
CA THR A 571 8.07 -11.11 1.08
C THR A 571 9.20 -10.09 1.24
N TYR A 572 9.71 -9.59 0.11
CA TYR A 572 10.79 -8.60 0.17
C TYR A 572 10.37 -7.29 0.84
N TRP A 573 9.09 -7.05 0.99
CA TRP A 573 8.53 -5.88 1.65
C TRP A 573 7.14 -6.16 2.22
N ASP A 574 6.85 -5.65 3.40
CA ASP A 574 5.58 -5.82 4.09
C ASP A 574 4.39 -5.16 3.33
N ILE A 575 4.58 -4.01 2.69
CA ILE A 575 3.54 -3.39 1.85
C ILE A 575 3.23 -4.23 0.60
N PHE A 576 4.22 -4.94 0.05
CA PHE A 576 3.97 -5.91 -1.00
C PHE A 576 3.17 -7.11 -0.49
N ARG A 577 3.47 -7.57 0.72
CA ARG A 577 2.68 -8.58 1.40
C ARG A 577 1.23 -8.12 1.59
N ASP A 578 1.02 -6.91 2.13
CA ASP A 578 -0.31 -6.34 2.31
C ASP A 578 -1.08 -6.27 0.98
N PHE A 579 -0.41 -5.90 -0.11
CA PHE A 579 -1.00 -5.91 -1.45
C PHE A 579 -1.38 -7.31 -1.92
N LEU A 580 -0.52 -8.31 -1.71
CA LEU A 580 -0.81 -9.70 -2.09
C LEU A 580 -1.99 -10.27 -1.30
N VAL A 581 -2.08 -9.96 0.00
CA VAL A 581 -3.13 -10.49 0.88
C VAL A 581 -4.46 -9.75 0.69
N ASN A 582 -4.43 -8.41 0.63
CA ASN A 582 -5.64 -7.57 0.67
C ASN A 582 -6.02 -6.98 -0.69
N GLY A 583 -5.20 -7.17 -1.72
CA GLY A 583 -5.41 -6.58 -3.06
C GLY A 583 -5.27 -5.05 -3.10
N THR A 584 -4.87 -4.41 -2.00
CA THR A 584 -4.75 -2.95 -1.89
C THR A 584 -3.42 -2.54 -1.29
N VAL A 585 -2.90 -1.40 -1.77
CA VAL A 585 -1.67 -0.82 -1.23
C VAL A 585 -2.04 0.21 -0.16
N PRO A 586 -1.55 0.07 1.09
CA PRO A 586 -1.86 1.01 2.17
C PRO A 586 -1.01 2.30 2.10
N ILE A 587 -0.72 2.76 0.89
CA ILE A 587 0.00 4.01 0.65
C ILE A 587 -0.92 4.94 -0.15
N GLU A 588 -1.08 6.17 0.33
CA GLU A 588 -1.85 7.17 -0.38
C GLU A 588 -1.24 7.48 -1.76
N GLU A 589 -2.09 7.70 -2.75
CA GLU A 589 -1.67 8.17 -4.07
C GLU A 589 -1.03 9.56 -3.97
N SER A 590 0.03 9.80 -4.75
CA SER A 590 0.83 11.03 -4.61
C SER A 590 1.23 11.67 -5.94
N PHE A 591 0.59 11.31 -7.03
CA PHE A 591 0.87 11.93 -8.32
C PHE A 591 0.31 13.35 -8.39
N ILE A 592 1.01 14.24 -9.09
CA ILE A 592 0.55 15.63 -9.28
C ILE A 592 -0.22 15.75 -10.59
N LEU A 593 -1.47 16.17 -10.51
CA LEU A 593 -2.32 16.46 -11.66
C LEU A 593 -1.90 17.81 -12.25
N ARG A 594 -1.33 17.78 -13.47
CA ARG A 594 -0.80 18.96 -14.16
C ARG A 594 -1.67 19.45 -15.29
N VAL A 595 -2.65 18.66 -15.68
CA VAL A 595 -3.56 18.96 -16.78
C VAL A 595 -4.99 19.09 -16.25
N SER A 596 -5.79 19.94 -16.92
CA SER A 596 -7.18 20.12 -16.53
C SER A 596 -8.04 18.92 -16.94
N PRO A 597 -9.13 18.62 -16.22
CA PRO A 597 -10.11 17.61 -16.59
C PRO A 597 -10.60 17.75 -18.02
N MET A 598 -10.89 18.97 -18.48
CA MET A 598 -11.37 19.28 -19.82
C MET A 598 -10.39 18.82 -20.92
N SER A 599 -9.08 18.96 -20.70
CA SER A 599 -8.08 18.53 -21.67
C SER A 599 -8.03 17.00 -21.78
N VAL A 600 -8.20 16.33 -20.67
CA VAL A 600 -8.25 14.85 -20.58
C VAL A 600 -9.56 14.34 -21.21
N GLY A 601 -10.70 14.96 -20.91
CA GLY A 601 -12.00 14.62 -21.53
C GLY A 601 -11.97 14.71 -23.06
N ARG A 602 -11.28 15.71 -23.60
CA ARG A 602 -11.10 15.81 -25.04
C ARG A 602 -10.29 14.64 -25.62
N LEU A 603 -9.21 14.25 -24.96
CA LEU A 603 -8.43 13.06 -25.39
C LEU A 603 -9.31 11.81 -25.38
N VAL A 604 -10.09 11.60 -24.30
CA VAL A 604 -10.97 10.43 -24.19
C VAL A 604 -11.99 10.39 -25.33
N ARG A 605 -12.62 11.52 -25.66
CA ARG A 605 -13.57 11.59 -26.77
C ARG A 605 -12.95 11.22 -28.10
N GLU A 606 -11.78 11.80 -28.43
CA GLU A 606 -11.10 11.47 -29.68
C GLU A 606 -10.73 9.98 -29.75
N VAL A 607 -10.36 9.36 -28.60
CA VAL A 607 -10.09 7.92 -28.55
C VAL A 607 -11.37 7.10 -28.72
N ILE A 608 -12.50 7.53 -28.14
CA ILE A 608 -13.82 6.89 -28.36
C ILE A 608 -14.20 6.96 -29.83
N ASP A 609 -14.09 8.13 -30.47
CA ASP A 609 -14.43 8.35 -31.88
C ASP A 609 -13.57 7.47 -32.81
N LEU A 610 -12.36 7.10 -32.38
CA LEU A 610 -11.45 6.18 -33.08
C LEU A 610 -11.65 4.70 -32.69
N GLY A 611 -12.75 4.37 -32.03
CA GLY A 611 -13.09 2.98 -31.68
C GLY A 611 -12.39 2.46 -30.43
N GLY A 612 -11.96 3.35 -29.52
CA GLY A 612 -11.38 3.00 -28.21
C GLY A 612 -9.88 2.67 -28.23
N ASN A 613 -9.22 2.72 -29.40
CA ASN A 613 -7.79 2.42 -29.54
C ASN A 613 -7.16 3.26 -30.67
N ALA A 614 -6.24 4.16 -30.32
CA ALA A 614 -5.62 5.06 -31.26
C ALA A 614 -4.10 5.16 -31.09
N ALA A 615 -3.35 5.35 -32.19
CA ALA A 615 -1.91 5.60 -32.10
C ALA A 615 -1.64 7.01 -31.52
N VAL A 616 -0.58 7.15 -30.74
CA VAL A 616 -0.21 8.43 -30.11
C VAL A 616 0.06 9.51 -31.16
N GLY A 617 0.71 9.17 -32.27
CA GLY A 617 0.97 10.08 -33.38
C GLY A 617 -0.29 10.62 -34.05
N ASP A 618 -1.31 9.77 -34.26
CA ASP A 618 -2.60 10.16 -34.81
C ASP A 618 -3.34 11.11 -33.90
N LEU A 619 -3.38 10.80 -32.58
CA LEU A 619 -3.98 11.68 -31.58
C LEU A 619 -3.24 13.02 -31.46
N ALA A 620 -1.91 13.02 -31.59
CA ALA A 620 -1.14 14.24 -31.58
C ALA A 620 -1.51 15.14 -32.79
N ALA A 621 -1.70 14.53 -33.97
CA ALA A 621 -2.15 15.24 -35.18
C ALA A 621 -3.59 15.77 -35.02
N ILE A 622 -4.55 14.94 -34.59
CA ILE A 622 -5.95 15.31 -34.39
C ILE A 622 -6.09 16.43 -33.35
N LEU A 623 -5.39 16.29 -32.22
CA LEU A 623 -5.39 17.27 -31.14
C LEU A 623 -4.55 18.51 -31.46
N ASN A 624 -3.85 18.53 -32.58
CA ASN A 624 -2.90 19.58 -32.96
C ASN A 624 -1.88 19.88 -31.86
N THR A 625 -1.22 18.84 -31.37
CA THR A 625 -0.28 18.92 -30.25
C THR A 625 0.93 18.00 -30.47
N SER A 626 1.91 18.00 -29.56
CA SER A 626 3.01 17.05 -29.63
C SER A 626 2.65 15.72 -28.95
N GLU A 627 3.29 14.63 -29.34
CA GLU A 627 3.16 13.34 -28.68
C GLU A 627 3.44 13.42 -27.16
N THR A 628 4.41 14.23 -26.74
CA THR A 628 4.69 14.49 -25.33
C THR A 628 3.48 15.01 -24.56
N VAL A 629 2.66 15.85 -25.18
CA VAL A 629 1.42 16.33 -24.55
C VAL A 629 0.38 15.21 -24.48
N VAL A 630 0.25 14.38 -25.51
CA VAL A 630 -0.64 13.21 -25.49
C VAL A 630 -0.21 12.23 -24.40
N TYR A 631 1.07 11.97 -24.25
CA TYR A 631 1.61 11.15 -23.16
C TYR A 631 1.29 11.73 -21.77
N ASN A 632 1.40 13.04 -21.61
CA ASN A 632 1.05 13.71 -20.33
C ASN A 632 -0.44 13.63 -20.02
N LEU A 633 -1.32 13.72 -21.04
CA LEU A 633 -2.76 13.58 -20.88
C LEU A 633 -3.15 12.13 -20.54
N SER A 634 -2.56 11.16 -21.26
CA SER A 634 -2.85 9.75 -21.07
C SER A 634 -2.35 9.22 -19.72
N ARG A 635 -1.28 9.82 -19.18
CA ARG A 635 -0.77 9.46 -17.86
C ARG A 635 -1.86 9.56 -16.79
N ASP A 636 -2.56 10.68 -16.70
CA ASP A 636 -3.59 10.89 -15.67
C ASP A 636 -4.71 9.86 -15.81
N LEU A 637 -5.12 9.55 -17.06
CA LEU A 637 -6.08 8.48 -17.33
C LEU A 637 -5.59 7.09 -16.93
N ARG A 638 -4.29 6.82 -17.08
CA ARG A 638 -3.69 5.56 -16.58
C ARG A 638 -3.70 5.50 -15.07
N MET A 639 -3.39 6.60 -14.39
CA MET A 639 -3.47 6.68 -12.92
C MET A 639 -4.89 6.43 -12.41
N PHE A 640 -5.90 6.84 -13.17
CA PHE A 640 -7.30 6.54 -12.88
C PHE A 640 -7.75 5.14 -13.31
N GLY A 641 -6.87 4.37 -13.96
CA GLY A 641 -7.18 3.04 -14.46
C GLY A 641 -8.24 3.01 -15.56
N VAL A 642 -8.24 4.03 -16.43
CA VAL A 642 -9.17 4.15 -17.58
C VAL A 642 -8.49 3.69 -18.89
N LEU A 643 -7.16 3.68 -18.90
CA LEU A 643 -6.38 3.21 -20.05
C LEU A 643 -5.66 1.90 -19.73
N ALA A 644 -5.74 0.95 -20.65
CA ALA A 644 -4.86 -0.22 -20.67
C ALA A 644 -3.42 0.19 -21.01
N TYR A 645 -2.45 -0.60 -20.51
CA TYR A 645 -1.05 -0.35 -20.81
C TYR A 645 -0.71 -0.83 -22.23
N GLU A 646 -0.51 0.13 -23.14
CA GLU A 646 0.07 -0.08 -24.45
C GLU A 646 1.12 1.00 -24.74
N PRO A 647 2.31 0.62 -25.23
CA PRO A 647 3.45 1.55 -25.29
C PRO A 647 3.33 2.70 -26.29
N THR A 648 2.71 2.44 -27.43
CA THR A 648 2.63 3.38 -28.56
C THR A 648 1.19 3.74 -28.93
N ARG A 649 0.24 3.19 -28.21
CA ARG A 649 -1.19 3.40 -28.44
C ARG A 649 -1.89 3.84 -27.15
N ILE A 650 -2.98 4.53 -27.30
CA ILE A 650 -3.90 4.89 -26.23
C ILE A 650 -5.13 4.00 -26.40
N ARG A 651 -5.28 3.05 -25.49
CA ARG A 651 -6.40 2.11 -25.51
C ARG A 651 -7.22 2.25 -24.23
N LEU A 652 -8.50 2.50 -24.39
CA LEU A 652 -9.46 2.49 -23.28
C LEU A 652 -9.66 1.06 -22.77
N VAL A 653 -9.85 0.90 -21.47
CA VAL A 653 -10.17 -0.41 -20.89
C VAL A 653 -11.55 -0.88 -21.37
N GLU A 654 -11.73 -2.20 -21.46
CA GLU A 654 -12.96 -2.77 -22.00
C GLU A 654 -14.19 -2.39 -21.17
N GLU A 655 -14.06 -2.36 -19.87
CA GLU A 655 -15.12 -1.97 -18.93
C GLU A 655 -15.59 -0.52 -19.17
N PHE A 656 -14.70 0.37 -19.59
CA PHE A 656 -15.08 1.73 -19.98
C PHE A 656 -15.93 1.73 -21.27
N LEU A 657 -15.52 0.95 -22.26
CA LEU A 657 -16.21 0.89 -23.56
C LEU A 657 -17.59 0.22 -23.47
N LEU A 658 -17.75 -0.70 -22.52
CA LEU A 658 -19.00 -1.43 -22.25
C LEU A 658 -19.92 -0.68 -21.26
N ALA A 659 -19.45 0.39 -20.64
CA ALA A 659 -20.25 1.15 -19.68
C ALA A 659 -21.48 1.80 -20.35
N SER A 660 -22.62 1.71 -19.70
CA SER A 660 -23.85 2.37 -20.17
C SER A 660 -23.75 3.90 -20.15
N ASP A 661 -22.92 4.44 -19.28
CA ASP A 661 -22.60 5.87 -19.14
C ASP A 661 -21.08 6.03 -18.93
N ASN A 662 -20.38 6.42 -19.98
CA ASN A 662 -18.94 6.62 -20.00
C ASN A 662 -18.52 7.81 -19.11
N GLU A 663 -19.35 8.86 -19.01
CA GLU A 663 -19.08 10.01 -18.15
C GLU A 663 -19.10 9.61 -16.68
N GLU A 664 -20.12 8.87 -16.26
CA GLU A 664 -20.24 8.40 -14.90
C GLU A 664 -19.16 7.36 -14.56
N TYR A 665 -18.81 6.47 -15.50
CA TYR A 665 -17.71 5.54 -15.30
C TYR A 665 -16.40 6.31 -15.04
N LEU A 666 -16.08 7.29 -15.89
CA LEU A 666 -14.88 8.13 -15.73
C LEU A 666 -14.88 8.85 -14.38
N ARG A 667 -16.00 9.46 -14.02
CA ARG A 667 -16.16 10.19 -12.76
C ARG A 667 -15.90 9.29 -11.55
N ARG A 668 -16.48 8.08 -11.52
CA ARG A 668 -16.29 7.10 -10.43
C ARG A 668 -14.83 6.66 -10.31
N ARG A 669 -14.15 6.39 -11.43
CA ARG A 669 -12.74 6.00 -11.42
C ARG A 669 -11.85 7.13 -10.90
N VAL A 670 -12.10 8.35 -11.32
CA VAL A 670 -11.38 9.55 -10.83
C VAL A 670 -11.66 9.75 -9.34
N ALA A 671 -12.93 9.70 -8.91
CA ALA A 671 -13.30 9.84 -7.51
C ALA A 671 -12.64 8.78 -6.62
N LYS A 672 -12.65 7.50 -7.05
CA LYS A 672 -12.00 6.41 -6.32
C LYS A 672 -10.50 6.66 -6.13
N SER A 673 -9.80 7.12 -7.16
CA SER A 673 -8.37 7.43 -7.08
C SER A 673 -8.11 8.65 -6.19
N LEU A 674 -8.86 9.73 -6.37
CA LEU A 674 -8.63 10.97 -5.64
C LEU A 674 -9.04 10.92 -4.17
N ARG A 675 -10.01 10.10 -3.78
CA ARG A 675 -10.35 9.88 -2.36
C ARG A 675 -9.20 9.26 -1.58
N ARG A 676 -8.35 8.48 -2.23
CA ARG A 676 -7.14 7.86 -1.65
C ARG A 676 -5.87 8.70 -1.85
N HIS A 677 -6.01 9.92 -2.34
CA HIS A 677 -4.89 10.76 -2.74
C HIS A 677 -4.49 11.74 -1.63
N ARG A 678 -3.18 11.94 -1.43
CA ARG A 678 -2.62 12.86 -0.41
C ARG A 678 -3.16 14.28 -0.49
N ALA A 679 -3.49 14.76 -1.68
CA ALA A 679 -4.09 16.07 -1.85
C ALA A 679 -5.49 16.11 -1.20
N ASN A 680 -6.27 15.02 -1.26
CA ASN A 680 -7.56 14.93 -0.60
C ASN A 680 -7.40 14.92 0.93
N SER A 681 -6.54 14.06 1.47
CA SER A 681 -6.25 14.03 2.92
C SER A 681 -5.74 15.39 3.42
N THR A 682 -5.01 16.13 2.58
CA THR A 682 -4.57 17.50 2.89
C THR A 682 -5.73 18.46 2.92
N LEU A 683 -6.66 18.37 1.98
CA LEU A 683 -7.88 19.20 1.95
C LEU A 683 -8.76 18.92 3.17
N THR A 684 -9.03 17.64 3.47
CA THR A 684 -9.85 17.24 4.64
C THR A 684 -9.26 17.81 5.93
N ARG A 685 -7.95 17.67 6.13
CA ARG A 685 -7.26 18.24 7.30
C ARG A 685 -7.38 19.75 7.40
N LEU A 686 -7.35 20.46 6.28
CA LEU A 686 -7.54 21.91 6.27
C LEU A 686 -8.98 22.28 6.62
N VAL A 687 -9.95 21.51 6.16
CA VAL A 687 -11.37 21.70 6.55
C VAL A 687 -11.54 21.51 8.06
N ASP A 688 -10.94 20.49 8.64
CA ASP A 688 -10.95 20.24 10.09
C ASP A 688 -10.32 21.40 10.89
N GLN A 689 -9.27 22.03 10.33
CA GLN A 689 -8.53 23.11 10.99
C GLN A 689 -9.10 24.51 10.78
N GLN A 690 -9.68 24.78 9.60
CA GLN A 690 -10.04 26.13 9.16
C GLN A 690 -11.54 26.32 8.93
N GLY A 691 -12.32 25.22 8.93
CA GLY A 691 -13.74 25.20 8.61
C GLY A 691 -14.03 24.75 7.19
N ALA A 692 -15.31 24.69 6.84
CA ALA A 692 -15.82 24.06 5.61
C ALA A 692 -15.31 24.70 4.30
N GLU A 693 -14.89 25.97 4.33
CA GLU A 693 -14.42 26.70 3.16
C GLU A 693 -12.90 26.89 3.21
N VAL A 694 -12.17 26.24 2.30
CA VAL A 694 -10.73 26.30 2.21
C VAL A 694 -10.27 27.10 1.00
N PRO A 695 -9.65 28.28 1.16
CA PRO A 695 -9.10 29.04 0.05
C PRO A 695 -8.03 28.25 -0.73
N ILE A 696 -8.07 28.31 -2.07
CA ILE A 696 -7.05 27.64 -2.92
C ILE A 696 -5.63 28.05 -2.53
N ALA A 697 -5.42 29.30 -2.11
CA ALA A 697 -4.12 29.77 -1.65
C ALA A 697 -3.64 29.05 -0.36
N SER A 698 -4.54 28.75 0.57
CA SER A 698 -4.25 27.96 1.78
C SER A 698 -3.93 26.51 1.42
N PHE A 699 -4.72 25.91 0.53
CA PHE A 699 -4.49 24.58 0.01
C PHE A 699 -3.11 24.52 -0.70
N ALA A 700 -2.78 25.48 -1.57
CA ALA A 700 -1.48 25.55 -2.26
C ALA A 700 -0.30 25.61 -1.29
N ARG A 701 -0.43 26.33 -0.16
CA ARG A 701 0.62 26.43 0.89
C ARG A 701 0.78 25.13 1.68
N ALA A 702 -0.26 24.30 1.77
CA ALA A 702 -0.22 23.02 2.47
C ALA A 702 0.36 21.88 1.63
N LEU A 703 0.20 21.91 0.29
CA LEU A 703 0.68 20.87 -0.62
C LEU A 703 2.18 20.52 -0.48
N PRO A 704 3.14 21.47 -0.28
CA PRO A 704 4.55 21.13 -0.09
C PRO A 704 4.80 20.11 1.03
N ARG A 705 4.00 20.14 2.09
CA ARG A 705 4.11 19.16 3.20
C ARG A 705 3.60 17.79 2.81
N ALA A 706 2.60 17.73 1.93
CA ALA A 706 2.06 16.48 1.41
C ALA A 706 3.00 15.83 0.38
N PHE A 707 3.80 16.63 -0.33
CA PHE A 707 4.72 16.19 -1.38
C PHE A 707 6.18 16.58 -1.07
N PRO A 708 6.78 16.04 -0.01
CA PRO A 708 8.06 16.50 0.53
C PRO A 708 9.23 16.35 -0.45
N ALA A 709 9.19 15.43 -1.40
CA ALA A 709 10.23 15.19 -2.40
C ALA A 709 10.13 16.10 -3.63
N VAL A 710 9.05 16.89 -3.77
CA VAL A 710 8.79 17.73 -4.94
C VAL A 710 9.36 19.11 -4.74
N ALA A 711 10.32 19.49 -5.59
CA ALA A 711 10.90 20.84 -5.62
C ALA A 711 10.10 21.74 -6.56
N ALA A 712 9.18 22.53 -6.03
CA ALA A 712 8.40 23.50 -6.80
C ALA A 712 8.30 24.85 -6.07
N GLY A 713 8.32 25.94 -6.83
CA GLY A 713 8.11 27.28 -6.28
C GLY A 713 6.62 27.57 -6.02
N GLU A 714 6.35 28.61 -5.23
CA GLU A 714 5.00 29.00 -4.81
C GLU A 714 4.01 29.15 -5.97
N LYS A 715 4.41 29.79 -7.08
CA LYS A 715 3.57 29.93 -8.29
C LYS A 715 3.19 28.57 -8.89
N THR A 716 4.12 27.62 -8.87
CA THR A 716 3.86 26.25 -9.38
C THR A 716 2.91 25.50 -8.47
N TRP A 717 3.07 25.62 -7.14
CA TRP A 717 2.13 25.05 -6.19
C TRP A 717 0.73 25.64 -6.34
N GLY A 718 0.61 26.92 -6.63
CA GLY A 718 -0.66 27.55 -6.96
C GLY A 718 -1.32 26.98 -8.22
N LEU A 719 -0.53 26.63 -9.24
CA LEU A 719 -1.05 25.95 -10.44
C LEU A 719 -1.51 24.52 -10.14
N TYR A 720 -0.73 23.77 -9.34
CA TYR A 720 -1.11 22.40 -8.94
C TYR A 720 -2.39 22.41 -8.09
N ALA A 721 -2.50 23.34 -7.14
CA ALA A 721 -3.71 23.48 -6.32
C ALA A 721 -4.96 23.77 -7.17
N LYS A 722 -4.85 24.61 -8.19
CA LYS A 722 -5.93 24.88 -9.13
C LYS A 722 -6.32 23.65 -9.96
N SER A 723 -5.32 22.87 -10.40
CA SER A 723 -5.56 21.64 -11.13
C SER A 723 -6.30 20.62 -10.25
N PHE A 724 -5.83 20.40 -9.02
CA PHE A 724 -6.52 19.54 -8.05
C PHE A 724 -7.94 20.02 -7.76
N ALA A 725 -8.15 21.32 -7.58
CA ALA A 725 -9.47 21.88 -7.35
C ALA A 725 -10.47 21.53 -8.48
N GLN A 726 -10.06 21.65 -9.74
CA GLN A 726 -10.88 21.27 -10.89
C GLN A 726 -11.17 19.76 -10.93
N TRP A 727 -10.20 18.94 -10.58
CA TRP A 727 -10.36 17.49 -10.51
C TRP A 727 -11.26 17.07 -9.34
N PHE A 728 -11.16 17.72 -8.20
CA PHE A 728 -12.06 17.46 -7.06
C PHE A 728 -13.50 17.86 -7.39
N GLU A 729 -13.70 18.98 -8.10
CA GLU A 729 -15.01 19.39 -8.56
C GLU A 729 -15.62 18.37 -9.55
N TYR A 730 -14.83 17.91 -10.53
CA TYR A 730 -15.26 16.87 -11.46
C TYR A 730 -15.60 15.56 -10.73
N ALA A 731 -14.78 15.17 -9.80
CA ALA A 731 -14.95 13.93 -9.02
C ALA A 731 -16.10 13.99 -7.98
N GLY A 732 -16.72 15.14 -7.76
CA GLY A 732 -17.74 15.31 -6.73
C GLY A 732 -17.16 15.23 -5.30
N ILE A 733 -15.90 15.59 -5.12
CA ILE A 733 -15.22 15.61 -3.81
C ILE A 733 -15.35 16.98 -3.16
N ALA A 734 -15.13 18.05 -3.92
CA ALA A 734 -15.25 19.42 -3.44
C ALA A 734 -15.78 20.32 -4.55
N ARG A 735 -16.63 21.28 -4.18
CA ARG A 735 -17.12 22.32 -5.07
C ARG A 735 -16.14 23.48 -5.08
N LEU A 736 -15.87 24.02 -6.26
CA LEU A 736 -15.04 25.22 -6.45
C LEU A 736 -15.94 26.46 -6.50
N GLN A 737 -15.87 27.30 -5.46
CA GLN A 737 -16.65 28.54 -5.39
C GLN A 737 -15.75 29.71 -5.03
N SER A 738 -15.74 30.77 -5.82
CA SER A 738 -15.04 32.05 -5.54
C SER A 738 -13.57 31.91 -5.10
N GLN A 739 -12.79 30.97 -5.66
CA GLN A 739 -11.41 30.64 -5.30
C GLN A 739 -11.25 29.86 -3.98
N SER A 740 -12.31 29.25 -3.50
CA SER A 740 -12.31 28.34 -2.33
C SER A 740 -12.83 26.97 -2.71
N LEU A 741 -12.41 25.97 -1.96
CA LEU A 741 -12.88 24.58 -2.02
C LEU A 741 -13.82 24.33 -0.84
N ILE A 742 -14.98 23.78 -1.13
CA ILE A 742 -15.98 23.35 -0.15
C ILE A 742 -16.20 21.86 -0.37
N LEU A 743 -15.98 21.04 0.65
CA LEU A 743 -16.24 19.59 0.54
C LEU A 743 -17.71 19.35 0.20
N MET A 744 -17.94 18.40 -0.68
CA MET A 744 -19.28 17.96 -1.08
C MET A 744 -19.71 16.76 -0.23
N ASP A 745 -20.98 16.70 0.10
CA ASP A 745 -21.57 15.53 0.75
C ASP A 745 -21.59 14.33 -0.20
N GLU A 746 -21.57 13.11 0.35
CA GLU A 746 -21.51 11.87 -0.46
C GLU A 746 -22.66 11.72 -1.44
N ASN A 747 -23.81 12.33 -1.15
CA ASN A 747 -25.00 12.32 -2.00
C ASN A 747 -25.03 13.45 -3.04
N GLU A 748 -24.05 14.35 -3.03
CA GLU A 748 -23.98 15.49 -3.93
C GLU A 748 -23.23 15.10 -5.21
N GLN A 749 -23.87 15.29 -6.37
CA GLN A 749 -23.25 14.95 -7.66
C GLN A 749 -22.61 16.17 -8.32
N SER A 750 -21.47 15.97 -8.93
CA SER A 750 -20.85 16.99 -9.76
C SER A 750 -21.67 17.25 -11.03
N THR A 751 -21.84 18.52 -11.37
CA THR A 751 -22.49 18.96 -12.62
C THR A 751 -21.48 19.10 -13.77
N VAL A 752 -20.20 18.85 -13.55
CA VAL A 752 -19.16 18.97 -14.57
C VAL A 752 -19.16 17.70 -15.44
N GLU A 753 -19.31 17.87 -16.74
CA GLU A 753 -19.23 16.81 -17.74
C GLU A 753 -18.02 17.03 -18.66
N LEU A 754 -17.29 15.96 -18.99
CA LEU A 754 -16.09 16.00 -19.81
C LEU A 754 -16.27 15.38 -21.20
N LEU A 755 -17.27 14.50 -21.37
CA LEU A 755 -17.47 13.70 -22.58
C LEU A 755 -18.64 14.17 -23.43
N THR A 756 -19.35 15.22 -23.04
CA THR A 756 -20.45 15.80 -23.80
C THR A 756 -19.96 16.53 -25.06
N GLU A 757 -20.72 16.47 -26.15
CA GLU A 757 -20.39 17.12 -27.44
C GLU A 757 -20.31 18.67 -27.36
N ASN A 758 -20.93 19.26 -26.36
CA ASN A 758 -21.05 20.73 -26.22
C ASN A 758 -19.95 21.40 -25.42
N LEU A 759 -18.84 20.68 -25.10
CA LEU A 759 -17.73 21.30 -24.40
C LEU A 759 -17.04 22.36 -25.27
N PRO A 760 -16.85 23.59 -24.76
CA PRO A 760 -16.22 24.66 -25.54
C PRO A 760 -14.82 24.24 -25.99
N ARG A 761 -14.51 24.40 -27.27
CA ARG A 761 -13.19 24.12 -27.86
C ARG A 761 -12.16 25.11 -27.31
N ARG A 762 -11.72 24.91 -26.06
CA ARG A 762 -10.73 25.77 -25.35
C ARG A 762 -9.28 25.60 -25.77
N TRP A 763 -8.99 24.96 -26.90
CA TRP A 763 -7.60 24.94 -27.38
C TRP A 763 -7.31 26.20 -28.16
N SER A 764 -6.52 27.07 -27.56
CA SER A 764 -6.17 28.38 -28.08
C SER A 764 -5.35 28.36 -29.38
N ARG A 765 -5.01 27.19 -29.93
CA ARG A 765 -4.22 27.07 -31.17
C ARG A 765 -5.03 27.24 -32.44
N GLY A 766 -6.34 27.01 -32.46
CA GLY A 766 -7.21 27.19 -33.61
C GLY A 766 -7.93 28.55 -33.68
N VAL A 767 -7.83 29.39 -32.67
CA VAL A 767 -8.43 30.70 -32.65
C VAL A 767 -7.62 31.66 -33.48
N PHE A 768 -8.31 32.35 -34.41
CA PHE A 768 -7.72 33.38 -35.26
C PHE A 768 -8.56 34.67 -35.13
N PRO A 769 -7.92 35.87 -35.06
CA PRO A 769 -6.50 36.13 -35.00
C PRO A 769 -5.98 36.16 -33.53
N LYS A 770 -4.72 35.78 -33.32
CA LYS A 770 -4.04 35.84 -32.02
C LYS A 770 -2.83 36.77 -32.01
N LYS A 771 -2.25 37.02 -33.15
CA LYS A 771 -1.00 37.75 -33.28
C LYS A 771 -1.11 38.84 -34.39
N THR A 772 -0.19 39.80 -34.31
CA THR A 772 -0.07 40.80 -35.35
C THR A 772 0.30 40.18 -36.70
N PRO A 773 -0.28 40.63 -37.79
CA PRO A 773 -0.10 40.02 -39.13
C PRO A 773 1.33 40.14 -39.67
N GLY A 774 2.10 41.15 -39.29
CA GLY A 774 3.44 41.42 -39.87
C GLY A 774 4.35 40.21 -39.86
N PRO A 775 4.67 39.56 -38.67
CA PRO A 775 5.52 38.37 -38.64
C PRO A 775 4.95 37.18 -39.46
N ALA A 776 3.62 36.99 -39.46
CA ALA A 776 2.98 35.91 -40.22
C ALA A 776 3.10 36.11 -41.71
N ILE A 777 2.87 37.31 -42.23
CA ILE A 777 3.03 37.64 -43.65
C ILE A 777 4.51 37.56 -44.08
N ALA A 778 5.45 38.03 -43.24
CA ALA A 778 6.87 37.87 -43.52
C ALA A 778 7.30 36.38 -43.62
N LEU A 779 6.78 35.53 -42.73
CA LEU A 779 7.02 34.09 -42.78
C LEU A 779 6.40 33.48 -44.05
N LEU A 780 5.17 33.85 -44.40
CA LEU A 780 4.47 33.36 -45.57
C LEU A 780 5.25 33.65 -46.85
N LYS A 781 5.82 34.87 -47.00
CA LYS A 781 6.68 35.25 -48.14
C LYS A 781 7.96 34.40 -48.18
N ARG A 782 8.56 34.12 -47.02
CA ARG A 782 9.77 33.24 -46.94
C ARG A 782 9.43 31.82 -47.39
N LEU A 783 8.31 31.25 -46.89
CA LEU A 783 7.84 29.92 -47.27
C LEU A 783 7.55 29.84 -48.77
N HIS A 784 6.92 30.87 -49.33
CA HIS A 784 6.67 30.97 -50.76
C HIS A 784 7.96 31.04 -51.61
N ALA A 785 9.01 31.67 -51.06
CA ALA A 785 10.32 31.73 -51.68
C ALA A 785 11.16 30.42 -51.46
N GLY A 786 10.55 29.37 -50.91
CA GLY A 786 11.20 28.05 -50.73
C GLY A 786 11.95 27.85 -49.46
N ALA A 787 11.78 28.69 -48.43
CA ALA A 787 12.39 28.48 -47.14
C ALA A 787 11.81 27.28 -46.43
N GLU A 788 12.65 26.39 -45.91
CA GLU A 788 12.25 25.27 -45.04
C GLU A 788 12.05 25.75 -43.59
N VAL A 789 10.82 25.66 -43.12
CA VAL A 789 10.46 26.02 -41.75
C VAL A 789 9.71 24.86 -41.10
N ARG A 790 10.23 24.36 -40.00
CA ARG A 790 9.59 23.30 -39.22
C ARG A 790 8.62 23.87 -38.19
N LEU A 791 7.46 23.21 -38.11
CA LEU A 791 6.50 23.50 -37.05
C LEU A 791 7.09 23.06 -35.71
N GLY A 792 7.31 24.01 -34.80
CA GLY A 792 7.85 23.72 -33.45
C GLY A 792 8.77 24.84 -32.99
N GLY A 793 9.31 24.68 -31.77
CA GLY A 793 10.22 25.67 -31.15
C GLY A 793 9.51 26.79 -30.38
N ARG A 794 10.28 27.78 -29.96
CA ARG A 794 9.82 28.95 -29.21
C ARG A 794 10.23 30.24 -29.95
N GLY A 795 9.41 31.25 -29.88
CA GLY A 795 9.77 32.55 -30.43
C GLY A 795 8.76 33.11 -31.43
N VAL A 796 9.18 34.10 -32.21
CA VAL A 796 8.34 34.85 -33.14
C VAL A 796 7.92 33.97 -34.34
N GLU A 797 8.86 33.17 -34.85
CA GLU A 797 8.64 32.29 -36.00
C GLU A 797 7.63 31.18 -35.68
N ALA A 798 7.75 30.53 -34.52
CA ALA A 798 6.77 29.51 -34.07
C ALA A 798 5.35 30.10 -33.92
N ARG A 799 5.26 31.34 -33.44
CA ARG A 799 3.98 32.03 -33.31
C ARG A 799 3.38 32.41 -34.65
N ALA A 800 4.19 32.86 -35.57
CA ALA A 800 3.82 33.16 -36.97
C ALA A 800 3.35 31.91 -37.72
N SER A 801 4.03 30.76 -37.54
CA SER A 801 3.67 29.46 -38.09
C SER A 801 2.25 29.03 -37.65
N HIS A 802 1.95 29.14 -36.36
CA HIS A 802 0.63 28.84 -35.84
C HIS A 802 -0.46 29.77 -36.34
N GLU A 803 -0.15 31.02 -36.55
CA GLU A 803 -1.08 32.01 -37.10
C GLU A 803 -1.44 31.70 -38.55
N LEU A 804 -0.44 31.32 -39.38
CA LEU A 804 -0.65 30.92 -40.76
C LEU A 804 -1.45 29.61 -40.91
N LEU A 805 -1.17 28.63 -40.03
CA LEU A 805 -1.96 27.39 -39.96
C LEU A 805 -3.41 27.70 -39.55
N ALA A 806 -3.60 28.57 -38.55
CA ALA A 806 -4.93 28.98 -38.12
C ALA A 806 -5.68 29.75 -39.23
N LEU A 807 -4.98 30.54 -40.03
CA LEU A 807 -5.52 31.21 -41.23
C LEU A 807 -5.86 30.19 -42.34
N GLY A 808 -5.16 29.06 -42.40
CA GLY A 808 -5.39 28.00 -43.41
C GLY A 808 -4.74 28.26 -44.76
N VAL A 809 -3.64 29.01 -44.77
CA VAL A 809 -2.86 29.38 -45.98
C VAL A 809 -1.57 28.58 -46.12
N VAL A 810 -1.24 27.77 -45.10
CA VAL A 810 -0.14 26.79 -45.09
C VAL A 810 -0.61 25.48 -44.50
N ASP A 811 -0.01 24.39 -44.92
CA ASP A 811 -0.20 23.06 -44.33
C ASP A 811 1.09 22.56 -43.70
N ALA A 812 0.96 21.71 -42.65
CA ALA A 812 2.10 21.03 -42.06
C ALA A 812 2.20 19.62 -42.66
N GLY A 813 3.32 19.31 -43.31
CA GLY A 813 3.59 17.97 -43.80
C GLY A 813 3.86 16.95 -42.66
N ALA A 814 3.83 15.66 -43.02
CA ALA A 814 4.17 14.58 -42.07
C ALA A 814 5.62 14.68 -41.52
N ASP A 815 6.49 15.35 -42.23
CA ASP A 815 7.87 15.70 -41.90
C ASP A 815 7.98 16.91 -40.93
N GLY A 816 6.84 17.51 -40.57
CA GLY A 816 6.78 18.70 -39.73
C GLY A 816 7.17 20.00 -40.46
N LEU A 817 7.41 19.97 -41.76
CA LEU A 817 7.71 21.15 -42.56
C LEU A 817 6.41 21.87 -42.96
N LEU A 818 6.43 23.20 -42.90
CA LEU A 818 5.35 24.05 -43.38
C LEU A 818 5.46 24.22 -44.90
N ARG A 819 4.34 24.07 -45.59
CA ARG A 819 4.22 24.25 -47.05
C ARG A 819 3.08 25.20 -47.37
N VAL A 820 3.30 26.09 -48.29
CA VAL A 820 2.23 26.94 -48.86
C VAL A 820 1.25 26.10 -49.60
N ASN A 821 -0.04 26.43 -49.55
CA ASN A 821 -1.11 25.73 -50.23
C ASN A 821 -1.81 26.62 -51.28
N GLU A 822 -2.77 26.11 -51.99
CA GLU A 822 -3.52 26.80 -53.06
C GLU A 822 -4.26 28.05 -52.58
N ARG A 823 -4.52 28.17 -51.24
CA ARG A 823 -5.18 29.32 -50.61
C ARG A 823 -4.22 30.45 -50.27
N THR A 824 -2.92 30.27 -50.49
CA THR A 824 -1.91 31.26 -50.18
C THR A 824 -2.20 32.57 -50.92
N PRO A 825 -2.36 33.70 -50.23
CA PRO A 825 -2.77 34.95 -50.82
C PRO A 825 -1.54 35.76 -51.35
N LEU A 826 -0.72 35.09 -52.17
CA LEU A 826 0.46 35.70 -52.81
C LEU A 826 0.38 35.52 -54.33
N THR A 827 0.96 36.46 -55.06
CA THR A 827 1.23 36.31 -56.51
C THR A 827 2.37 35.34 -56.77
N SER A 828 2.61 34.93 -57.98
CA SER A 828 3.80 34.15 -58.35
C SER A 828 5.10 34.87 -58.03
N SER A 829 5.13 36.18 -57.96
CA SER A 829 6.26 37.02 -57.56
C SER A 829 6.39 37.21 -56.03
N GLY A 830 5.50 36.63 -55.22
CA GLY A 830 5.50 36.71 -53.77
C GLY A 830 4.89 37.99 -53.20
N GLU A 831 4.17 38.76 -53.99
CA GLU A 831 3.45 39.93 -53.52
C GLU A 831 2.10 39.53 -52.94
N LEU A 832 1.65 40.23 -51.88
CA LEU A 832 0.39 39.93 -51.20
C LEU A 832 -0.80 40.42 -52.05
N ILE A 833 -1.79 39.55 -52.19
CA ILE A 833 -3.09 39.86 -52.87
C ILE A 833 -4.12 40.17 -51.77
N PRO A 834 -4.47 41.43 -51.55
CA PRO A 834 -5.36 41.83 -50.47
C PRO A 834 -6.74 41.19 -50.53
N GLU A 835 -7.31 41.05 -51.71
CA GLU A 835 -8.64 40.46 -51.96
C GLU A 835 -8.64 38.96 -51.56
N LYS A 836 -7.61 38.23 -51.93
CA LYS A 836 -7.46 36.80 -51.58
C LYS A 836 -7.21 36.62 -50.09
N LEU A 837 -6.46 37.52 -49.46
CA LEU A 837 -6.31 37.53 -48.01
C LEU A 837 -7.65 37.79 -47.32
N LEU A 838 -8.43 38.72 -47.79
CA LEU A 838 -9.75 39.04 -47.25
C LEU A 838 -10.68 37.80 -47.32
N GLU A 839 -10.69 37.06 -48.42
CA GLU A 839 -11.43 35.79 -48.53
C GLU A 839 -10.99 34.77 -47.48
N CYS A 840 -9.68 34.65 -47.26
CA CYS A 840 -9.14 33.75 -46.20
C CYS A 840 -9.56 34.17 -44.80
N LEU A 841 -9.63 35.47 -44.52
CA LEU A 841 -10.10 36.04 -43.27
C LEU A 841 -11.60 35.79 -43.08
N GLU A 842 -12.41 36.00 -44.07
CA GLU A 842 -13.88 35.83 -44.00
C GLU A 842 -14.30 34.37 -43.76
N ARG A 843 -13.43 33.39 -44.05
CA ARG A 843 -13.66 31.97 -43.73
C ARG A 843 -13.46 31.64 -42.22
N LYS A 844 -12.99 32.61 -41.39
CA LYS A 844 -12.73 32.34 -39.98
C LYS A 844 -13.93 32.76 -39.13
N PRO A 845 -14.23 31.95 -38.07
CA PRO A 845 -15.36 32.25 -37.19
C PRO A 845 -15.32 33.68 -36.65
N GLY A 846 -16.46 34.41 -36.79
CA GLY A 846 -16.62 35.77 -36.33
C GLY A 846 -15.95 36.85 -37.21
N MET A 847 -15.06 36.46 -38.12
CA MET A 847 -14.37 37.46 -38.97
C MET A 847 -15.27 38.13 -39.98
N VAL A 848 -16.29 37.47 -40.52
CA VAL A 848 -17.28 38.10 -41.41
C VAL A 848 -17.97 39.23 -40.71
N ASP A 849 -18.47 38.99 -39.48
CA ASP A 849 -19.20 39.99 -38.70
C ASP A 849 -18.28 41.14 -38.27
N ALA A 850 -17.06 40.81 -37.82
CA ALA A 850 -16.07 41.79 -37.41
C ALA A 850 -15.63 42.69 -38.59
N LEU A 851 -15.39 42.11 -39.76
CA LEU A 851 -15.03 42.86 -40.96
C LEU A 851 -16.18 43.68 -41.50
N SER A 852 -17.42 43.17 -41.46
CA SER A 852 -18.63 43.90 -41.83
C SER A 852 -18.84 45.11 -40.94
N LEU A 853 -18.64 44.93 -39.62
CA LEU A 853 -18.70 46.05 -38.65
C LEU A 853 -17.63 47.10 -38.94
N LEU A 854 -16.40 46.69 -39.24
CA LEU A 854 -15.30 47.58 -39.59
C LEU A 854 -15.51 48.32 -40.92
N LYS A 855 -16.16 47.66 -41.90
CA LYS A 855 -16.52 48.27 -43.19
C LYS A 855 -17.61 49.33 -43.01
N ALA A 856 -18.58 49.07 -42.08
CA ALA A 856 -19.67 49.98 -41.74
C ALA A 856 -19.19 51.18 -40.89
N ASP A 857 -18.42 50.91 -39.88
CA ASP A 857 -17.77 51.93 -39.00
C ASP A 857 -16.28 51.68 -38.84
N PRO A 858 -15.44 52.36 -39.59
CA PRO A 858 -13.98 52.28 -39.52
C PRO A 858 -13.38 52.68 -38.17
N ALA A 859 -14.13 53.32 -37.29
CA ALA A 859 -13.68 53.74 -35.95
C ALA A 859 -14.08 52.75 -34.86
N THR A 860 -14.72 51.61 -35.19
CA THR A 860 -15.14 50.57 -34.23
C THR A 860 -14.00 50.20 -33.25
N LYS A 861 -14.30 50.23 -31.96
CA LYS A 861 -13.35 49.94 -30.90
C LYS A 861 -12.87 48.50 -30.91
N PRO A 862 -11.60 48.22 -30.52
CA PRO A 862 -11.06 46.86 -30.50
C PRO A 862 -11.84 45.90 -29.62
N ASP A 863 -12.34 46.35 -28.49
CA ASP A 863 -13.12 45.50 -27.53
C ASP A 863 -14.38 44.94 -28.18
N ALA A 864 -15.11 45.74 -28.97
CA ALA A 864 -16.28 45.29 -29.70
C ALA A 864 -15.94 44.17 -30.73
N LEU A 865 -14.85 44.36 -31.45
CA LEU A 865 -14.36 43.35 -32.41
C LEU A 865 -13.90 42.06 -31.74
N GLY A 866 -13.17 42.20 -30.64
CA GLY A 866 -12.74 41.04 -29.87
C GLY A 866 -13.87 40.28 -29.23
N ALA A 867 -14.93 40.97 -28.82
CA ALA A 867 -16.17 40.34 -28.30
C ALA A 867 -16.90 39.51 -29.37
N ILE A 868 -16.93 39.99 -30.63
CA ILE A 868 -17.50 39.22 -31.76
C ILE A 868 -16.71 37.92 -31.95
N ILE A 869 -15.37 37.98 -31.96
CA ILE A 869 -14.53 36.80 -32.10
C ILE A 869 -14.69 35.87 -30.90
N ALA A 870 -14.70 36.39 -29.68
CA ALA A 870 -14.89 35.56 -28.48
C ALA A 870 -16.24 34.81 -28.52
N ARG A 871 -17.32 35.47 -28.96
CA ARG A 871 -18.64 34.85 -29.15
C ARG A 871 -18.65 33.78 -30.24
N ALA A 872 -17.98 34.05 -31.35
CA ALA A 872 -17.91 33.09 -32.47
C ALA A 872 -17.11 31.83 -32.15
N TYR A 873 -16.16 31.90 -31.19
CA TYR A 873 -15.43 30.76 -30.68
C TYR A 873 -15.97 30.21 -29.36
N ASP A 874 -17.11 30.74 -28.89
CA ASP A 874 -17.72 30.35 -27.61
C ASP A 874 -16.74 30.37 -26.43
N VAL A 875 -16.02 31.49 -26.28
CA VAL A 875 -14.98 31.63 -25.26
C VAL A 875 -15.20 32.88 -24.41
N GLN A 876 -15.03 32.76 -23.10
CA GLN A 876 -15.04 33.90 -22.18
C GLN A 876 -13.57 34.36 -21.93
N TRP A 877 -13.22 35.48 -22.52
CA TRP A 877 -11.89 36.07 -22.31
C TRP A 877 -11.94 37.20 -21.29
N ALA A 878 -10.84 37.37 -20.59
CA ALA A 878 -10.62 38.58 -19.78
C ALA A 878 -10.66 39.84 -20.66
N PRO A 879 -11.13 41.01 -20.16
CA PRO A 879 -11.28 42.25 -20.95
C PRO A 879 -10.03 42.62 -21.73
N GLY A 880 -8.83 42.47 -21.14
CA GLY A 880 -7.55 42.74 -21.83
C GLY A 880 -7.27 41.81 -23.01
N THR A 881 -7.73 40.54 -22.97
CA THR A 881 -7.60 39.59 -24.07
C THR A 881 -8.59 39.93 -25.20
N VAL A 882 -9.81 40.31 -24.86
CA VAL A 882 -10.82 40.77 -25.82
C VAL A 882 -10.29 41.98 -26.58
N GLU A 883 -9.82 43.02 -25.87
CA GLU A 883 -9.22 44.19 -26.50
C GLU A 883 -8.02 43.88 -27.40
N LEU A 884 -7.12 43.02 -26.91
CA LEU A 884 -5.95 42.58 -27.70
C LEU A 884 -6.34 41.86 -28.99
N THR A 885 -7.32 40.92 -28.91
CA THR A 885 -7.82 40.21 -30.10
C THR A 885 -8.43 41.20 -31.10
N GLY A 886 -9.22 42.16 -30.62
CA GLY A 886 -9.77 43.20 -31.49
C GLY A 886 -8.68 44.05 -32.19
N LYS A 887 -7.57 44.37 -31.48
CA LYS A 887 -6.40 45.03 -32.10
C LYS A 887 -5.80 44.15 -33.22
N GLN A 888 -5.75 42.84 -33.03
CA GLN A 888 -5.29 41.90 -34.05
C GLN A 888 -6.23 41.89 -35.28
N VAL A 889 -7.55 41.82 -35.07
CA VAL A 889 -8.57 41.91 -36.10
C VAL A 889 -8.35 43.16 -36.94
N ARG A 890 -8.20 44.34 -36.34
CA ARG A 890 -7.91 45.59 -37.04
C ARG A 890 -6.60 45.52 -37.87
N GLY A 891 -5.56 44.91 -37.29
CA GLY A 891 -4.28 44.68 -37.95
C GLY A 891 -4.40 43.87 -39.22
N TRP A 892 -5.10 42.73 -39.14
CA TRP A 892 -5.36 41.86 -40.30
C TRP A 892 -6.26 42.50 -41.34
N ALA A 893 -7.34 43.17 -40.94
CA ALA A 893 -8.23 43.91 -41.83
C ALA A 893 -7.51 45.01 -42.59
N LYS A 894 -6.59 45.75 -41.93
CA LYS A 894 -5.77 46.77 -42.57
C LYS A 894 -4.89 46.22 -43.73
N ILE A 895 -4.20 45.05 -43.48
CA ILE A 895 -3.37 44.43 -44.49
C ILE A 895 -4.21 43.85 -45.64
N ALA A 896 -5.43 43.38 -45.34
CA ALA A 896 -6.40 42.96 -46.38
C ALA A 896 -7.12 44.10 -47.10
N GLY A 897 -6.63 45.33 -46.97
CA GLY A 897 -7.16 46.47 -47.74
C GLY A 897 -8.37 47.16 -47.13
N VAL A 898 -8.85 46.81 -45.93
CA VAL A 898 -9.99 47.45 -45.30
C VAL A 898 -9.56 48.84 -44.79
N LYS A 899 -10.27 49.90 -45.20
CA LYS A 899 -10.02 51.30 -44.77
C LYS A 899 -10.41 51.44 -43.28
N LEU A 900 -9.41 51.81 -42.47
CA LEU A 900 -9.61 52.09 -41.06
C LEU A 900 -9.40 53.59 -40.76
N ARG A 901 -10.23 54.14 -39.85
CA ARG A 901 -9.95 55.48 -39.23
C ARG A 901 -9.09 55.30 -37.98
N ARG A 902 -8.19 56.24 -37.78
CA ARG A 902 -7.30 56.24 -36.58
C ARG A 902 -8.12 56.53 -35.31
#